data_34f6bc8e0b287b1bfc64e12f28443ec8
#
_entry.id   34f6bc8e0b287b1bfc64e12f28443ec8
#
_cell.length_a   1.000
_cell.length_b   1.000
_cell.length_c   1.000
_cell.angle_alpha   90.00
_cell.angle_beta   90.00
_cell.angle_gamma   90.00
#
_symmetry.space_group_name_H-M   'P 1'
#
loop_
_entity.id
_entity.type
_entity.pdbx_description
1 polymer ?
#
loop_
_entity_poly.entity_id
_entity_poly.type
_entity_poly.pdbx_seq_one_letter_code
_entity_poly.pdbx_strand_id
1 'polypeptide(L)'
;MSELQQLLADNLVFNHIPFPIIIMDKDGLVVWCNRHTERILQLEPETIKGRLYPYMNPEKAALYKHSWESIVQSKEPIRFENVEVGLGDGTRTYTTIVTKAFASANDRFVMSIFEVDESAEETSASRELNSLRDGLDSSFMLLYFDEEFLITYANSLFLKLSKWTPKRILGKPIWQMFGEESDDVNFVETLVSTLKNGKVWNGQVKKVKKDGEEYWVELTAIPMELQGDDTYYIFLEKDITAAKNAQHHLEKIAFIDPITGLENRHRLEQVVNEYIDEGKHFSFVFFDIDRFYTLRDVSDTDTENELLIEFTKRLRMYFSDTIITRAGLHEFVLVTPLSNWFIEGFLHYLQQHPIYIQGTAIPVTVSGAITRYPEDQQSFVHLIKASQATIKKVKERGGSAISALTSDDHERLNRKSLIEKRLIHALDRHNLHLLYQPQVNLKTGVVERVEALVRWEDAEVGIVTPEELIPIAEENGMIHEIGMFVLESVCAQIKDWNSRGIHMNVSINSSIREFRDKDMAKSFLEQIQLNDCDASSLTIEITEKFALEAEAERSIIKQMKQLHQAGISFALDDFGTGYASFRYMLLLPISSLKIDRAIIQSITKQEKMQKMIKGMIQFGKSLDFQVVAEGVETNEQLELLRAMDCDMIQGFITGHPMEAKELEKWLN
;
A
#
# COMPACT_ATOMS: atom_id res chain seq x y z
N MET A 1 8.09 -24.98 -7.37
CA MET A 1 7.23 -25.89 -6.56
C MET A 1 5.81 -25.45 -6.78
N SER A 2 4.95 -26.34 -7.25
CA SER A 2 3.60 -25.99 -7.72
C SER A 2 2.69 -25.60 -6.54
N GLU A 3 1.72 -24.71 -6.81
CA GLU A 3 0.62 -24.34 -5.89
C GLU A 3 -0.02 -25.53 -5.16
N LEU A 4 0.00 -26.71 -5.77
CA LEU A 4 -0.55 -27.93 -5.18
C LEU A 4 0.33 -28.50 -4.05
N GLN A 5 1.65 -28.34 -4.09
CA GLN A 5 2.53 -28.76 -2.97
C GLN A 5 2.33 -27.87 -1.74
N GLN A 6 1.97 -26.62 -1.97
CA GLN A 6 1.65 -25.68 -0.90
C GLN A 6 0.23 -25.95 -0.33
N LEU A 7 -0.74 -26.23 -1.19
CA LEU A 7 -2.12 -26.60 -0.80
C LEU A 7 -2.19 -27.94 -0.05
N LEU A 8 -1.30 -28.91 -0.37
CA LEU A 8 -1.23 -30.20 0.30
C LEU A 8 -0.39 -30.17 1.57
N ALA A 9 0.60 -29.26 1.66
CA ALA A 9 1.38 -29.01 2.88
C ALA A 9 0.54 -28.24 3.93
N ASP A 10 -0.34 -27.35 3.49
CA ASP A 10 -1.21 -26.56 4.36
C ASP A 10 -2.48 -27.33 4.78
N ASN A 11 -2.87 -28.40 4.07
CA ASN A 11 -4.01 -29.24 4.44
C ASN A 11 -3.61 -30.41 5.35
N LEU A 12 -3.45 -30.10 6.62
CA LEU A 12 -3.29 -31.07 7.73
C LEU A 12 -4.34 -32.19 7.75
N VAL A 13 -5.49 -32.01 7.08
CA VAL A 13 -6.62 -32.94 7.06
C VAL A 13 -6.24 -34.29 6.46
N PHE A 14 -5.51 -34.34 5.35
CA PHE A 14 -5.13 -35.63 4.69
C PHE A 14 -4.10 -36.41 5.50
N ASN A 15 -3.29 -35.77 6.33
CA ASN A 15 -2.34 -36.46 7.19
C ASN A 15 -2.99 -37.14 8.42
N HIS A 16 -4.20 -36.73 8.77
CA HIS A 16 -4.97 -37.30 9.90
C HIS A 16 -5.99 -38.34 9.48
N ILE A 17 -6.15 -38.58 8.19
CA ILE A 17 -7.02 -39.65 7.69
C ILE A 17 -6.35 -40.99 8.04
N PRO A 18 -7.09 -41.92 8.72
CA PRO A 18 -6.51 -43.16 9.20
C PRO A 18 -6.36 -44.24 8.12
N PHE A 19 -6.33 -43.83 6.85
CA PHE A 19 -6.13 -44.73 5.69
C PHE A 19 -4.91 -44.27 4.91
N PRO A 20 -4.18 -45.21 4.26
CA PRO A 20 -3.12 -44.87 3.33
C PRO A 20 -3.70 -44.14 2.12
N ILE A 21 -3.16 -42.96 1.84
CA ILE A 21 -3.53 -42.13 0.68
C ILE A 21 -2.27 -41.81 -0.11
N ILE A 22 -2.32 -42.08 -1.40
CA ILE A 22 -1.29 -41.72 -2.37
C ILE A 22 -1.92 -40.85 -3.44
N ILE A 23 -1.28 -39.74 -3.78
CA ILE A 23 -1.68 -38.88 -4.90
C ILE A 23 -0.66 -39.02 -6.01
N MET A 24 -1.14 -39.29 -7.21
CA MET A 24 -0.34 -39.52 -8.42
C MET A 24 -0.70 -38.48 -9.49
N ASP A 25 0.22 -38.24 -10.40
CA ASP A 25 -0.03 -37.44 -11.59
C ASP A 25 -0.67 -38.28 -12.72
N LYS A 26 -0.92 -37.66 -13.86
CA LYS A 26 -1.50 -38.30 -15.06
C LYS A 26 -0.64 -39.44 -15.60
N ASP A 27 0.63 -39.50 -15.31
CA ASP A 27 1.57 -40.51 -15.77
C ASP A 27 1.74 -41.64 -14.73
N GLY A 28 0.98 -41.61 -13.63
CA GLY A 28 1.01 -42.59 -12.54
C GLY A 28 2.20 -42.42 -11.59
N LEU A 29 2.91 -41.33 -11.66
CA LEU A 29 4.01 -41.06 -10.74
C LEU A 29 3.50 -40.51 -9.41
N VAL A 30 3.98 -41.02 -8.31
CA VAL A 30 3.61 -40.59 -6.96
C VAL A 30 4.12 -39.16 -6.71
N VAL A 31 3.19 -38.27 -6.41
CA VAL A 31 3.50 -36.84 -6.10
C VAL A 31 3.47 -36.60 -4.60
N TRP A 32 2.58 -37.31 -3.88
CA TRP A 32 2.43 -37.12 -2.44
C TRP A 32 1.79 -38.37 -1.80
N CYS A 33 2.11 -38.61 -0.53
CA CYS A 33 1.44 -39.63 0.29
C CYS A 33 1.30 -39.12 1.74
N ASN A 34 0.33 -39.67 2.49
CA ASN A 34 0.15 -39.34 3.88
C ASN A 34 1.02 -40.20 4.81
N ARG A 35 1.16 -39.83 6.07
CA ARG A 35 1.94 -40.56 7.08
C ARG A 35 1.48 -41.98 7.31
N HIS A 36 0.22 -42.30 7.03
CA HIS A 36 -0.32 -43.65 7.16
C HIS A 36 0.24 -44.56 6.07
N THR A 37 0.40 -44.08 4.85
CA THR A 37 1.08 -44.75 3.74
C THR A 37 2.53 -45.07 4.08
N GLU A 38 3.26 -44.12 4.68
CA GLU A 38 4.65 -44.30 5.10
C GLU A 38 4.79 -45.45 6.09
N ARG A 39 3.87 -45.54 7.07
CA ARG A 39 3.88 -46.59 8.08
C ARG A 39 3.59 -47.97 7.50
N ILE A 40 2.62 -48.08 6.57
CA ILE A 40 2.22 -49.35 5.99
C ILE A 40 3.26 -49.86 5.00
N LEU A 41 3.79 -48.96 4.15
CA LEU A 41 4.80 -49.33 3.17
C LEU A 41 6.21 -49.46 3.75
N GLN A 42 6.43 -49.00 4.98
CA GLN A 42 7.74 -48.92 5.67
C GLN A 42 8.83 -48.21 4.84
N LEU A 43 8.44 -47.19 4.08
CA LEU A 43 9.31 -46.44 3.18
C LEU A 43 9.31 -44.96 3.53
N GLU A 44 10.46 -44.30 3.40
CA GLU A 44 10.60 -42.88 3.53
C GLU A 44 9.90 -42.14 2.39
N PRO A 45 9.21 -40.98 2.64
CA PRO A 45 8.43 -40.24 1.62
C PRO A 45 9.24 -39.89 0.39
N GLU A 46 10.49 -39.54 0.56
CA GLU A 46 11.44 -39.17 -0.52
C GLU A 46 11.74 -40.39 -1.45
N THR A 47 11.59 -41.60 -0.94
CA THR A 47 11.81 -42.84 -1.68
C THR A 47 10.63 -43.20 -2.57
N ILE A 48 9.43 -42.73 -2.22
CA ILE A 48 8.18 -43.01 -2.93
C ILE A 48 7.90 -41.99 -4.04
N LYS A 49 8.24 -40.71 -3.81
CA LYS A 49 8.01 -39.61 -4.76
C LYS A 49 8.73 -39.84 -6.10
N GLY A 50 8.02 -39.58 -7.18
CA GLY A 50 8.55 -39.68 -8.54
C GLY A 50 8.69 -41.09 -9.07
N ARG A 51 8.20 -42.13 -8.36
CA ARG A 51 8.16 -43.50 -8.84
C ARG A 51 6.78 -43.86 -9.35
N LEU A 52 6.74 -44.78 -10.32
CA LEU A 52 5.48 -45.34 -10.82
C LEU A 52 4.83 -46.19 -9.72
N TYR A 53 3.55 -46.00 -9.53
CA TYR A 53 2.78 -46.84 -8.65
C TYR A 53 2.21 -48.05 -9.44
N PRO A 54 2.07 -49.17 -8.81
CA PRO A 54 2.62 -49.61 -7.53
C PRO A 54 4.08 -50.04 -7.65
N TYR A 55 4.82 -50.06 -6.53
CA TYR A 55 6.16 -50.63 -6.40
C TYR A 55 6.20 -52.09 -6.80
N MET A 56 6.11 -52.36 -8.06
CA MET A 56 5.92 -53.68 -8.57
C MET A 56 7.16 -54.22 -9.25
N ASN A 57 7.25 -55.57 -9.15
CA ASN A 57 8.15 -56.31 -9.96
C ASN A 57 8.17 -55.75 -11.40
N PRO A 58 9.34 -55.34 -11.94
CA PRO A 58 9.46 -54.78 -13.28
C PRO A 58 8.80 -55.59 -14.39
N GLU A 59 8.64 -56.92 -14.20
CA GLU A 59 7.98 -57.81 -15.13
C GLU A 59 6.46 -57.57 -15.23
N LYS A 60 5.83 -57.02 -14.18
CA LYS A 60 4.38 -56.70 -14.15
C LYS A 60 4.09 -55.23 -14.54
N ALA A 61 5.08 -54.38 -14.65
CA ALA A 61 4.92 -52.92 -14.94
C ALA A 61 4.22 -52.67 -16.29
N ALA A 62 4.40 -53.57 -17.29
CA ALA A 62 3.76 -53.43 -18.59
C ALA A 62 2.24 -53.66 -18.54
N LEU A 63 1.76 -54.57 -17.69
CA LEU A 63 0.33 -54.86 -17.49
C LEU A 63 -0.39 -53.65 -16.85
N TYR A 64 0.28 -52.97 -15.93
CA TYR A 64 -0.30 -51.83 -15.21
C TYR A 64 -0.32 -50.55 -16.03
N LYS A 65 0.59 -50.36 -16.98
CA LYS A 65 0.52 -49.25 -17.91
C LYS A 65 -0.79 -49.23 -18.70
N HIS A 66 -1.25 -50.39 -19.13
CA HIS A 66 -2.54 -50.51 -19.82
C HIS A 66 -3.73 -50.24 -18.89
N SER A 67 -3.66 -50.71 -17.64
CA SER A 67 -4.66 -50.42 -16.60
C SER A 67 -4.67 -48.91 -16.21
N TRP A 68 -3.52 -48.27 -16.21
CA TRP A 68 -3.41 -46.83 -15.92
C TRP A 68 -4.07 -45.96 -16.98
N GLU A 69 -3.91 -46.29 -18.25
CA GLU A 69 -4.61 -45.62 -19.35
C GLU A 69 -6.13 -45.71 -19.21
N SER A 70 -6.64 -46.85 -18.72
CA SER A 70 -8.06 -47.04 -18.41
C SER A 70 -8.52 -46.18 -17.22
N ILE A 71 -7.71 -46.03 -16.18
CA ILE A 71 -7.99 -45.17 -15.02
C ILE A 71 -8.07 -43.68 -15.44
N VAL A 72 -7.13 -43.23 -16.28
CA VAL A 72 -7.11 -41.85 -16.77
C VAL A 72 -8.36 -41.50 -17.58
N GLN A 73 -8.93 -42.47 -18.29
CA GLN A 73 -10.13 -42.30 -19.12
C GLN A 73 -11.44 -42.47 -18.34
N SER A 74 -11.41 -43.14 -17.17
CA SER A 74 -12.60 -43.41 -16.36
C SER A 74 -13.11 -42.11 -15.68
N LYS A 75 -14.45 -42.03 -15.58
CA LYS A 75 -15.13 -40.98 -14.78
C LYS A 75 -15.52 -41.48 -13.39
N GLU A 76 -15.41 -42.78 -13.11
CA GLU A 76 -15.81 -43.44 -11.87
C GLU A 76 -14.59 -44.03 -11.15
N PRO A 77 -14.64 -44.18 -9.81
CA PRO A 77 -13.60 -44.88 -9.06
C PRO A 77 -13.42 -46.31 -9.56
N ILE A 78 -12.17 -46.74 -9.72
CA ILE A 78 -11.84 -48.10 -10.13
C ILE A 78 -11.24 -48.83 -8.93
N ARG A 79 -11.79 -49.99 -8.60
CA ARG A 79 -11.32 -50.88 -7.55
C ARG A 79 -10.39 -51.93 -8.11
N PHE A 80 -9.23 -52.13 -7.52
CA PHE A 80 -8.30 -53.20 -7.81
C PHE A 80 -8.18 -54.11 -6.60
N GLU A 81 -8.44 -55.40 -6.77
CA GLU A 81 -8.31 -56.39 -5.71
C GLU A 81 -7.00 -57.18 -5.87
N ASN A 82 -6.46 -57.63 -4.75
CA ASN A 82 -5.28 -58.50 -4.71
C ASN A 82 -4.03 -57.87 -5.39
N VAL A 83 -3.80 -56.60 -5.16
CA VAL A 83 -2.62 -55.92 -5.69
C VAL A 83 -1.42 -56.27 -4.83
N GLU A 84 -0.44 -56.95 -5.40
CA GLU A 84 0.80 -57.30 -4.73
C GLU A 84 1.75 -56.10 -4.69
N VAL A 85 2.13 -55.67 -3.51
CA VAL A 85 3.10 -54.59 -3.30
C VAL A 85 4.35 -55.15 -2.66
N GLY A 86 5.50 -54.97 -3.32
CA GLY A 86 6.81 -55.39 -2.78
C GLY A 86 7.25 -54.46 -1.70
N LEU A 87 7.42 -54.94 -0.47
CA LEU A 87 7.99 -54.25 0.66
C LEU A 87 9.42 -54.73 0.92
N GLY A 88 10.24 -53.97 1.63
CA GLY A 88 11.63 -54.35 1.90
C GLY A 88 11.79 -55.68 2.66
N ASP A 89 10.74 -56.16 3.32
CA ASP A 89 10.66 -57.40 4.10
C ASP A 89 9.83 -58.53 3.43
N GLY A 90 9.29 -58.29 2.24
CA GLY A 90 8.45 -59.25 1.53
C GLY A 90 7.42 -58.61 0.61
N THR A 91 6.46 -59.42 0.14
CA THR A 91 5.33 -58.98 -0.70
C THR A 91 4.04 -59.12 0.10
N ARG A 92 3.24 -58.04 0.13
CA ARG A 92 1.89 -58.08 0.74
C ARG A 92 0.84 -57.74 -0.31
N THR A 93 -0.34 -58.29 -0.13
CA THR A 93 -1.48 -58.09 -1.05
C THR A 93 -2.46 -57.07 -0.46
N TYR A 94 -2.85 -56.13 -1.28
CA TYR A 94 -3.74 -55.04 -0.88
C TYR A 94 -4.92 -54.92 -1.85
N THR A 95 -6.06 -54.43 -1.36
CA THR A 95 -7.14 -53.89 -2.20
C THR A 95 -6.99 -52.40 -2.32
N THR A 96 -7.00 -51.86 -3.53
CA THR A 96 -6.82 -50.45 -3.80
C THR A 96 -8.00 -49.87 -4.56
N ILE A 97 -8.42 -48.65 -4.18
CA ILE A 97 -9.42 -47.86 -4.90
C ILE A 97 -8.74 -46.61 -5.44
N VAL A 98 -8.82 -46.43 -6.76
CA VAL A 98 -8.24 -45.28 -7.44
C VAL A 98 -9.36 -44.41 -8.00
N THR A 99 -9.37 -43.13 -7.66
CA THR A 99 -10.36 -42.18 -8.13
C THR A 99 -9.71 -40.87 -8.57
N LYS A 100 -10.34 -40.23 -9.54
CA LYS A 100 -9.89 -38.89 -10.01
C LYS A 100 -10.22 -37.84 -8.95
N ALA A 101 -9.18 -37.20 -8.38
CA ALA A 101 -9.34 -36.31 -7.26
C ALA A 101 -9.84 -34.90 -7.64
N PHE A 102 -9.47 -34.38 -8.82
CA PHE A 102 -9.82 -33.01 -9.25
C PHE A 102 -9.93 -32.90 -10.77
N ALA A 103 -10.87 -32.09 -11.24
CA ALA A 103 -11.05 -31.72 -12.66
C ALA A 103 -10.30 -30.39 -12.96
N SER A 104 -8.98 -30.40 -12.89
CA SER A 104 -8.17 -29.22 -13.26
C SER A 104 -7.18 -29.54 -14.39
N ALA A 105 -6.52 -28.53 -14.96
CA ALA A 105 -5.58 -28.66 -16.08
C ALA A 105 -4.46 -29.70 -15.86
N ASN A 106 -4.21 -30.09 -14.61
CA ASN A 106 -3.28 -31.16 -14.24
C ASN A 106 -4.06 -32.29 -13.55
N ASP A 107 -4.69 -33.16 -14.31
CA ASP A 107 -5.40 -34.33 -13.75
C ASP A 107 -4.58 -35.03 -12.65
N ARG A 108 -5.19 -35.19 -11.47
CA ARG A 108 -4.59 -35.85 -10.31
C ARG A 108 -5.49 -37.01 -9.88
N PHE A 109 -4.88 -38.04 -9.34
CA PHE A 109 -5.60 -39.22 -8.87
C PHE A 109 -5.28 -39.48 -7.42
N VAL A 110 -6.30 -39.88 -6.66
CA VAL A 110 -6.15 -40.31 -5.26
C VAL A 110 -6.32 -41.80 -5.20
N MET A 111 -5.42 -42.49 -4.51
CA MET A 111 -5.52 -43.92 -4.28
C MET A 111 -5.48 -44.20 -2.78
N SER A 112 -6.35 -45.08 -2.33
CA SER A 112 -6.36 -45.61 -0.97
C SER A 112 -5.91 -47.09 -1.01
N ILE A 113 -5.03 -47.45 -0.09
CA ILE A 113 -4.51 -48.83 0.03
C ILE A 113 -5.06 -49.43 1.31
N PHE A 114 -5.61 -50.65 1.19
CA PHE A 114 -6.10 -51.43 2.33
C PHE A 114 -5.33 -52.75 2.38
N GLU A 115 -4.95 -53.18 3.56
CA GLU A 115 -4.33 -54.50 3.75
C GLU A 115 -5.42 -55.60 3.70
N VAL A 116 -5.19 -56.63 2.94
CA VAL A 116 -6.08 -57.80 2.86
C VAL A 116 -5.46 -58.94 3.68
N ASP A 117 -6.09 -59.28 4.80
CA ASP A 117 -5.71 -60.44 5.60
C ASP A 117 -6.67 -61.60 5.28
N GLU A 118 -6.19 -62.62 4.56
CA GLU A 118 -6.99 -63.76 4.11
C GLU A 118 -7.57 -64.62 5.27
N SER A 119 -7.11 -64.45 6.50
CA SER A 119 -7.56 -65.22 7.67
C SER A 119 -8.68 -64.58 8.50
N ALA A 120 -9.14 -63.37 8.12
CA ALA A 120 -9.98 -62.53 8.99
C ALA A 120 -11.13 -61.79 8.25
N GLU A 121 -11.60 -62.31 7.10
CA GLU A 121 -12.55 -61.60 6.24
C GLU A 121 -13.83 -61.09 6.94
N GLU A 122 -14.42 -61.80 7.93
CA GLU A 122 -15.61 -61.32 8.62
C GLU A 122 -15.33 -60.39 9.80
N THR A 123 -14.18 -60.54 10.47
CA THR A 123 -13.84 -59.72 11.66
C THR A 123 -13.08 -58.45 11.32
N SER A 124 -12.32 -58.42 10.24
CA SER A 124 -11.60 -57.25 9.78
C SER A 124 -12.54 -56.22 9.12
N ALA A 125 -13.41 -56.66 8.22
CA ALA A 125 -14.42 -55.80 7.61
C ALA A 125 -15.34 -55.13 8.63
N SER A 126 -15.73 -55.89 9.69
CA SER A 126 -16.55 -55.34 10.78
C SER A 126 -15.78 -54.29 11.64
N ARG A 127 -14.47 -54.51 11.87
CA ARG A 127 -13.62 -53.52 12.59
C ARG A 127 -13.36 -52.28 11.74
N GLU A 128 -13.11 -52.44 10.45
CA GLU A 128 -12.90 -51.30 9.55
C GLU A 128 -14.17 -50.47 9.38
N LEU A 129 -15.34 -51.12 9.23
CA LEU A 129 -16.64 -50.46 9.22
C LEU A 129 -16.90 -49.68 10.52
N ASN A 130 -16.58 -50.25 11.66
CA ASN A 130 -16.72 -49.59 12.93
C ASN A 130 -15.73 -48.41 13.07
N SER A 131 -14.47 -48.57 12.64
CA SER A 131 -13.48 -47.47 12.63
C SER A 131 -13.86 -46.36 11.66
N LEU A 132 -14.40 -46.66 10.50
CA LEU A 132 -15.00 -45.73 9.55
C LEU A 132 -16.16 -44.96 10.17
N ARG A 133 -17.08 -45.70 10.79
CA ARG A 133 -18.23 -45.12 11.48
C ARG A 133 -17.80 -44.19 12.63
N ASP A 134 -16.88 -44.62 13.47
CA ASP A 134 -16.35 -43.84 14.58
C ASP A 134 -15.59 -42.59 14.07
N GLY A 135 -14.86 -42.71 12.96
CA GLY A 135 -14.19 -41.59 12.28
C GLY A 135 -15.19 -40.58 11.72
N LEU A 136 -16.23 -41.03 11.07
CA LEU A 136 -17.31 -40.18 10.56
C LEU A 136 -18.10 -39.55 11.70
N ASP A 137 -18.46 -40.30 12.72
CA ASP A 137 -19.19 -39.82 13.88
C ASP A 137 -18.43 -38.77 14.70
N SER A 138 -17.10 -38.84 14.70
CA SER A 138 -16.26 -37.87 15.39
C SER A 138 -15.97 -36.61 14.57
N SER A 139 -16.04 -36.67 13.24
CA SER A 139 -15.60 -35.59 12.34
C SER A 139 -16.73 -34.85 11.66
N PHE A 140 -17.88 -35.49 11.49
CA PHE A 140 -19.05 -34.94 10.80
C PHE A 140 -20.32 -35.10 11.65
N MET A 141 -21.20 -34.12 11.54
CA MET A 141 -22.57 -34.29 11.97
C MET A 141 -23.28 -35.23 11.01
N LEU A 142 -23.85 -36.30 11.53
CA LEU A 142 -24.44 -37.37 10.74
C LEU A 142 -25.94 -37.51 11.06
N LEU A 143 -26.75 -37.46 10.00
CA LEU A 143 -28.19 -37.64 10.05
C LEU A 143 -28.63 -38.70 9.03
N TYR A 144 -29.54 -39.58 9.42
CA TYR A 144 -30.20 -40.50 8.48
C TYR A 144 -31.66 -40.13 8.37
N PHE A 145 -32.20 -40.30 7.18
CA PHE A 145 -33.60 -40.00 6.88
C PHE A 145 -34.20 -41.22 6.16
N ASP A 146 -35.49 -41.43 6.39
CA ASP A 146 -36.29 -42.39 5.65
C ASP A 146 -36.76 -41.83 4.28
N GLU A 147 -37.58 -42.59 3.57
CA GLU A 147 -38.14 -42.20 2.26
C GLU A 147 -38.99 -40.92 2.31
N GLU A 148 -39.58 -40.62 3.46
CA GLU A 148 -40.40 -39.45 3.69
C GLU A 148 -39.58 -38.23 4.21
N PHE A 149 -38.21 -38.38 4.22
CA PHE A 149 -37.29 -37.37 4.77
C PHE A 149 -37.51 -37.08 6.25
N LEU A 150 -37.97 -38.07 7.03
CA LEU A 150 -38.02 -37.99 8.48
C LEU A 150 -36.72 -38.50 9.10
N ILE A 151 -36.23 -37.80 10.13
CA ILE A 151 -34.97 -38.13 10.79
C ILE A 151 -35.10 -39.45 11.55
N THR A 152 -34.36 -40.46 11.16
CA THR A 152 -34.32 -41.80 11.83
C THR A 152 -33.10 -41.93 12.75
N TYR A 153 -32.01 -41.19 12.46
CA TYR A 153 -30.79 -41.20 13.28
C TYR A 153 -30.13 -39.84 13.28
N ALA A 154 -29.53 -39.49 14.41
CA ALA A 154 -28.65 -38.30 14.55
C ALA A 154 -27.49 -38.65 15.50
N ASN A 155 -26.26 -38.39 15.08
CA ASN A 155 -25.10 -38.70 15.90
C ASN A 155 -24.90 -37.71 17.04
N SER A 156 -24.00 -38.03 17.96
CA SER A 156 -23.72 -37.23 19.15
C SER A 156 -23.21 -35.83 18.83
N LEU A 157 -22.40 -35.67 17.76
CA LEU A 157 -21.86 -34.41 17.31
C LEU A 157 -22.97 -33.46 16.84
N PHE A 158 -23.90 -33.94 16.02
CA PHE A 158 -25.07 -33.18 15.60
C PHE A 158 -25.92 -32.71 16.81
N LEU A 159 -26.24 -33.62 17.72
CA LEU A 159 -27.07 -33.31 18.89
C LEU A 159 -26.44 -32.26 19.79
N LYS A 160 -25.11 -32.34 19.98
CA LYS A 160 -24.35 -31.38 20.79
C LYS A 160 -24.35 -29.99 20.16
N LEU A 161 -24.13 -29.89 18.85
CA LEU A 161 -24.02 -28.60 18.16
C LEU A 161 -25.37 -27.97 17.93
N SER A 162 -26.37 -28.74 17.46
CA SER A 162 -27.71 -28.25 17.16
C SER A 162 -28.58 -28.00 18.40
N LYS A 163 -28.12 -28.43 19.60
CA LYS A 163 -28.86 -28.36 20.87
C LYS A 163 -30.17 -29.12 20.86
N TRP A 164 -30.43 -29.99 19.87
CA TRP A 164 -31.55 -30.87 19.83
C TRP A 164 -31.33 -32.10 20.74
N THR A 165 -32.39 -32.70 21.23
CA THR A 165 -32.34 -33.99 21.93
C THR A 165 -32.93 -35.11 21.06
N PRO A 166 -32.47 -36.37 21.18
CA PRO A 166 -32.97 -37.49 20.34
C PRO A 166 -34.49 -37.58 20.38
N LYS A 167 -35.09 -37.51 21.55
CA LYS A 167 -36.55 -37.62 21.71
C LYS A 167 -37.36 -36.52 20.99
N ARG A 168 -36.71 -35.40 20.64
CA ARG A 168 -37.37 -34.24 20.02
C ARG A 168 -37.06 -34.09 18.54
N ILE A 169 -35.99 -34.70 18.07
CA ILE A 169 -35.57 -34.57 16.68
C ILE A 169 -35.96 -35.79 15.83
N LEU A 170 -35.94 -37.00 16.39
CA LEU A 170 -36.33 -38.20 15.66
C LEU A 170 -37.79 -38.13 15.22
N GLY A 171 -38.07 -38.55 14.01
CA GLY A 171 -39.38 -38.50 13.34
C GLY A 171 -39.79 -37.10 12.89
N LYS A 172 -38.87 -36.10 12.96
CA LYS A 172 -39.11 -34.75 12.45
C LYS A 172 -38.63 -34.65 11.01
N PRO A 173 -39.37 -33.91 10.17
CA PRO A 173 -38.97 -33.68 8.81
C PRO A 173 -37.78 -32.71 8.71
N ILE A 174 -36.98 -32.88 7.68
CA ILE A 174 -35.78 -32.15 7.42
C ILE A 174 -35.95 -30.60 7.43
N TRP A 175 -37.07 -30.10 6.91
CA TRP A 175 -37.33 -28.67 6.78
C TRP A 175 -37.45 -27.93 8.11
N GLN A 176 -37.69 -28.64 9.22
CA GLN A 176 -37.71 -28.00 10.55
C GLN A 176 -36.34 -27.49 11.03
N MET A 177 -35.26 -27.87 10.35
CA MET A 177 -33.89 -27.45 10.66
C MET A 177 -33.41 -26.27 9.82
N PHE A 178 -34.20 -25.84 8.83
CA PHE A 178 -33.90 -24.69 8.00
C PHE A 178 -34.74 -23.50 8.48
N GLY A 179 -34.14 -22.29 8.58
CA GLY A 179 -34.84 -21.09 9.04
C GLY A 179 -35.90 -20.61 8.04
N GLU A 180 -36.89 -19.86 8.52
CA GLU A 180 -37.95 -19.27 7.68
C GLU A 180 -37.43 -18.25 6.65
N GLU A 181 -36.22 -17.74 6.84
CA GLU A 181 -35.50 -16.79 5.95
C GLU A 181 -34.43 -17.47 5.08
N SER A 182 -34.53 -18.79 4.81
CA SER A 182 -33.68 -19.33 3.75
C SER A 182 -34.18 -18.72 2.45
N ASP A 183 -33.40 -17.78 1.87
CA ASP A 183 -33.66 -17.02 0.63
C ASP A 183 -33.95 -17.90 -0.60
N ASP A 184 -34.02 -19.21 -0.41
CA ASP A 184 -34.26 -20.22 -1.43
C ASP A 184 -35.41 -21.15 -1.03
N VAL A 185 -36.63 -20.71 -1.22
CA VAL A 185 -37.82 -21.58 -1.18
C VAL A 185 -37.62 -22.79 -2.12
N ASN A 186 -36.84 -22.64 -3.18
CA ASN A 186 -36.45 -23.68 -4.12
C ASN A 186 -35.36 -24.64 -3.60
N PHE A 187 -34.63 -24.30 -2.49
CA PHE A 187 -33.52 -25.12 -2.02
C PHE A 187 -33.96 -26.51 -1.57
N VAL A 188 -34.96 -26.58 -0.69
CA VAL A 188 -35.46 -27.88 -0.16
C VAL A 188 -36.06 -28.73 -1.30
N GLU A 189 -36.78 -28.10 -2.23
CA GLU A 189 -37.33 -28.83 -3.40
C GLU A 189 -36.22 -29.34 -4.30
N THR A 190 -35.17 -28.54 -4.52
CA THR A 190 -34.02 -28.93 -5.33
C THR A 190 -33.23 -30.07 -4.65
N LEU A 191 -33.00 -30.00 -3.35
CA LEU A 191 -32.35 -31.03 -2.56
C LEU A 191 -33.13 -32.36 -2.66
N VAL A 192 -34.43 -32.32 -2.35
CA VAL A 192 -35.29 -33.51 -2.37
C VAL A 192 -35.39 -34.10 -3.77
N SER A 193 -35.57 -33.29 -4.81
CA SER A 193 -35.66 -33.76 -6.18
C SER A 193 -34.33 -34.41 -6.66
N THR A 194 -33.18 -33.82 -6.25
CA THR A 194 -31.86 -34.37 -6.57
C THR A 194 -31.66 -35.75 -5.94
N LEU A 195 -32.00 -35.90 -4.68
CA LEU A 195 -31.87 -37.13 -3.93
C LEU A 195 -32.83 -38.23 -4.44
N LYS A 196 -34.08 -37.89 -4.74
CA LYS A 196 -35.06 -38.80 -5.35
C LYS A 196 -34.64 -39.33 -6.74
N ASN A 197 -33.82 -38.54 -7.45
CA ASN A 197 -33.23 -38.96 -8.72
C ASN A 197 -31.93 -39.79 -8.56
N GLY A 198 -31.62 -40.28 -7.37
CA GLY A 198 -30.43 -41.07 -7.07
C GLY A 198 -29.11 -40.31 -7.15
N LYS A 199 -29.13 -38.96 -7.10
CA LYS A 199 -27.93 -38.13 -7.20
C LYS A 199 -27.52 -37.57 -5.85
N VAL A 200 -26.21 -37.46 -5.63
CA VAL A 200 -25.64 -36.77 -4.46
C VAL A 200 -25.82 -35.25 -4.59
N TRP A 201 -26.26 -34.63 -3.53
CA TRP A 201 -26.33 -33.17 -3.42
C TRP A 201 -25.21 -32.64 -2.52
N ASN A 202 -24.55 -31.54 -2.92
CA ASN A 202 -23.53 -30.85 -2.15
C ASN A 202 -23.78 -29.33 -2.14
N GLY A 203 -23.66 -28.72 -0.96
CA GLY A 203 -23.78 -27.26 -0.87
C GLY A 203 -23.57 -26.74 0.55
N GLN A 204 -23.52 -25.41 0.67
CA GLN A 204 -23.45 -24.73 1.96
C GLN A 204 -24.84 -24.24 2.33
N VAL A 205 -25.27 -24.53 3.55
CA VAL A 205 -26.64 -24.25 4.00
C VAL A 205 -26.61 -23.59 5.37
N LYS A 206 -27.53 -22.66 5.56
CA LYS A 206 -27.80 -22.03 6.84
C LYS A 206 -28.85 -22.82 7.58
N LYS A 207 -28.56 -23.20 8.82
CA LYS A 207 -29.45 -23.94 9.69
C LYS A 207 -29.72 -23.19 10.98
N VAL A 208 -30.77 -23.60 11.71
CA VAL A 208 -31.16 -23.01 12.97
C VAL A 208 -31.07 -24.08 14.08
N LYS A 209 -30.35 -23.75 15.15
CA LYS A 209 -30.32 -24.56 16.39
C LYS A 209 -31.64 -24.49 17.08
N LYS A 210 -31.88 -25.38 18.05
CA LYS A 210 -33.14 -25.41 18.80
C LYS A 210 -33.47 -24.13 19.56
N ASP A 211 -32.48 -23.35 19.95
CA ASP A 211 -32.64 -22.07 20.69
C ASP A 211 -32.76 -20.86 19.75
N GLY A 212 -32.82 -21.07 18.43
CA GLY A 212 -32.95 -20.00 17.44
C GLY A 212 -31.60 -19.46 16.92
N GLU A 213 -30.48 -19.96 17.43
CA GLU A 213 -29.15 -19.53 16.94
C GLU A 213 -28.89 -20.13 15.56
N GLU A 214 -28.46 -19.30 14.62
CA GLU A 214 -28.13 -19.70 13.27
C GLU A 214 -26.69 -20.25 13.17
N TYR A 215 -26.49 -21.23 12.30
CA TYR A 215 -25.18 -21.79 11.99
C TYR A 215 -25.08 -22.25 10.55
N TRP A 216 -23.87 -22.25 9.99
CA TRP A 216 -23.61 -22.68 8.63
C TRP A 216 -23.04 -24.09 8.60
N VAL A 217 -23.55 -24.90 7.70
CA VAL A 217 -23.00 -26.24 7.43
C VAL A 217 -22.65 -26.39 5.96
N GLU A 218 -21.56 -27.10 5.71
CA GLU A 218 -21.31 -27.74 4.44
C GLU A 218 -21.97 -29.10 4.45
N LEU A 219 -23.00 -29.26 3.63
CA LEU A 219 -23.86 -30.42 3.59
C LEU A 219 -23.55 -31.26 2.35
N THR A 220 -23.29 -32.56 2.56
CA THR A 220 -23.32 -33.60 1.53
C THR A 220 -24.45 -34.55 1.82
N ALA A 221 -25.43 -34.60 0.94
CA ALA A 221 -26.60 -35.47 1.08
C ALA A 221 -26.51 -36.62 0.04
N ILE A 222 -26.60 -37.87 0.49
CA ILE A 222 -26.33 -39.05 -0.27
C ILE A 222 -27.56 -39.97 -0.22
N PRO A 223 -28.13 -40.38 -1.39
CA PRO A 223 -29.15 -41.43 -1.42
C PRO A 223 -28.49 -42.81 -1.27
N MET A 224 -29.07 -43.68 -0.48
CA MET A 224 -28.60 -45.04 -0.22
C MET A 224 -29.72 -46.03 -0.51
N GLU A 225 -29.44 -47.00 -1.34
CA GLU A 225 -30.34 -48.15 -1.60
C GLU A 225 -29.85 -49.36 -0.79
N LEU A 226 -30.71 -49.92 0.04
CA LEU A 226 -30.45 -51.19 0.70
C LEU A 226 -31.09 -52.36 -0.08
N GLN A 227 -30.60 -53.61 0.14
CA GLN A 227 -31.17 -54.80 -0.46
C GLN A 227 -32.65 -55.01 0.00
N GLY A 228 -33.58 -54.52 -0.82
CA GLY A 228 -35.02 -54.43 -0.55
C GLY A 228 -35.46 -53.01 -0.93
N ASP A 229 -36.63 -52.77 -1.42
CA ASP A 229 -37.12 -51.49 -2.01
C ASP A 229 -37.07 -50.23 -1.10
N ASP A 230 -36.37 -50.27 0.04
CA ASP A 230 -36.29 -49.16 0.98
C ASP A 230 -35.11 -48.20 0.66
N THR A 231 -35.40 -46.93 0.41
CA THR A 231 -34.42 -45.87 0.16
C THR A 231 -34.18 -45.06 1.43
N TYR A 232 -32.92 -44.89 1.78
CA TYR A 232 -32.50 -44.01 2.90
C TYR A 232 -31.63 -42.85 2.38
N TYR A 233 -31.61 -41.75 3.14
CA TYR A 233 -30.75 -40.63 2.81
C TYR A 233 -29.78 -40.36 3.98
N ILE A 234 -28.51 -40.17 3.65
CA ILE A 234 -27.45 -39.85 4.61
C ILE A 234 -27.02 -38.42 4.40
N PHE A 235 -27.05 -37.65 5.47
CA PHE A 235 -26.53 -36.26 5.48
C PHE A 235 -25.24 -36.21 6.29
N LEU A 236 -24.18 -35.84 5.63
CA LEU A 236 -22.89 -35.54 6.23
C LEU A 236 -22.76 -34.02 6.28
N GLU A 237 -22.66 -33.49 7.49
CA GLU A 237 -22.59 -32.02 7.70
C GLU A 237 -21.32 -31.66 8.45
N LYS A 238 -20.65 -30.63 7.96
CA LYS A 238 -19.50 -30.02 8.62
C LYS A 238 -19.87 -28.60 9.04
N ASP A 239 -19.68 -28.26 10.32
CA ASP A 239 -19.87 -26.89 10.77
C ASP A 239 -18.78 -25.98 10.18
N ILE A 240 -19.22 -24.99 9.42
CA ILE A 240 -18.37 -23.97 8.80
C ILE A 240 -18.66 -22.55 9.36
N THR A 241 -19.41 -22.47 10.45
CA THR A 241 -19.83 -21.17 11.05
C THR A 241 -18.64 -20.32 11.43
N ALA A 242 -17.64 -20.93 12.07
CA ALA A 242 -16.41 -20.22 12.44
C ALA A 242 -15.66 -19.71 11.21
N ALA A 243 -15.58 -20.51 10.14
CA ALA A 243 -14.95 -20.13 8.89
C ALA A 243 -15.70 -18.97 8.18
N LYS A 244 -17.05 -19.07 8.13
CA LYS A 244 -17.90 -18.00 7.58
C LYS A 244 -17.79 -16.70 8.37
N ASN A 245 -17.81 -16.79 9.70
CA ASN A 245 -17.64 -15.62 10.56
C ASN A 245 -16.25 -15.01 10.42
N ALA A 246 -15.20 -15.84 10.32
CA ALA A 246 -13.85 -15.37 10.07
C ALA A 246 -13.73 -14.69 8.69
N GLN A 247 -14.31 -15.30 7.65
CA GLN A 247 -14.36 -14.71 6.31
C GLN A 247 -15.07 -13.35 6.32
N HIS A 248 -16.27 -13.27 6.92
CA HIS A 248 -17.01 -12.02 7.04
C HIS A 248 -16.26 -10.97 7.87
N HIS A 249 -15.56 -11.40 8.93
CA HIS A 249 -14.71 -10.52 9.71
C HIS A 249 -13.51 -10.00 8.90
N LEU A 250 -12.88 -10.87 8.12
CA LEU A 250 -11.80 -10.48 7.21
C LEU A 250 -12.30 -9.50 6.13
N GLU A 251 -13.46 -9.75 5.55
CA GLU A 251 -14.10 -8.84 4.59
C GLU A 251 -14.40 -7.47 5.22
N LYS A 252 -14.91 -7.46 6.46
CA LYS A 252 -15.11 -6.20 7.20
C LYS A 252 -13.80 -5.46 7.42
N ILE A 253 -12.76 -6.14 7.90
CA ILE A 253 -11.44 -5.52 8.11
C ILE A 253 -10.84 -5.04 6.78
N ALA A 254 -11.01 -5.82 5.71
CA ALA A 254 -10.47 -5.48 4.40
C ALA A 254 -11.12 -4.24 3.77
N PHE A 255 -12.42 -3.99 4.03
CA PHE A 255 -13.20 -3.00 3.29
C PHE A 255 -13.84 -1.90 4.13
N ILE A 256 -13.91 -2.05 5.45
CA ILE A 256 -14.58 -1.11 6.36
C ILE A 256 -13.58 -0.48 7.33
N ASP A 257 -13.70 0.82 7.52
CA ASP A 257 -12.98 1.55 8.58
C ASP A 257 -13.59 1.24 9.95
N PRO A 258 -12.82 0.73 10.91
CA PRO A 258 -13.36 0.27 12.20
C PRO A 258 -13.86 1.40 13.11
N ILE A 259 -13.44 2.66 12.90
CA ILE A 259 -13.82 3.80 13.72
C ILE A 259 -15.14 4.39 13.23
N THR A 260 -15.23 4.66 11.93
CA THR A 260 -16.37 5.37 11.35
C THR A 260 -17.47 4.45 10.81
N GLY A 261 -17.16 3.18 10.56
CA GLY A 261 -18.05 2.24 9.88
C GLY A 261 -18.34 2.61 8.42
N LEU A 262 -17.54 3.49 7.83
CA LEU A 262 -17.53 3.77 6.40
C LEU A 262 -16.69 2.74 5.66
N GLU A 263 -16.86 2.68 4.34
CA GLU A 263 -15.90 1.97 3.49
C GLU A 263 -14.51 2.59 3.61
N ASN A 264 -13.47 1.76 3.49
CA ASN A 264 -12.08 2.21 3.56
C ASN A 264 -11.52 2.50 2.14
N ARG A 265 -10.27 2.98 2.09
CA ARG A 265 -9.59 3.32 0.84
C ARG A 265 -9.52 2.16 -0.16
N HIS A 266 -9.38 0.92 0.32
CA HIS A 266 -9.28 -0.23 -0.57
C HIS A 266 -10.61 -0.51 -1.30
N ARG A 267 -11.74 -0.39 -0.59
CA ARG A 267 -13.07 -0.50 -1.20
C ARG A 267 -13.36 0.67 -2.14
N LEU A 268 -12.94 1.89 -1.78
CA LEU A 268 -13.03 3.05 -2.65
C LEU A 268 -12.37 2.82 -4.02
N GLU A 269 -11.15 2.27 -4.01
CA GLU A 269 -10.41 1.98 -5.25
C GLU A 269 -11.17 0.99 -6.14
N GLN A 270 -11.73 -0.07 -5.56
CA GLN A 270 -12.53 -1.04 -6.30
C GLN A 270 -13.77 -0.38 -6.93
N VAL A 271 -14.55 0.34 -6.13
CA VAL A 271 -15.79 0.99 -6.60
C VAL A 271 -15.51 2.03 -7.69
N VAL A 272 -14.45 2.83 -7.54
CA VAL A 272 -14.09 3.82 -8.56
C VAL A 272 -13.64 3.12 -9.85
N ASN A 273 -12.87 2.04 -9.77
CA ASN A 273 -12.47 1.28 -10.96
C ASN A 273 -13.68 0.60 -11.63
N GLU A 274 -14.62 0.04 -10.87
CA GLU A 274 -15.89 -0.48 -11.38
C GLU A 274 -16.66 0.61 -12.17
N TYR A 275 -16.75 1.83 -11.63
CA TYR A 275 -17.43 2.94 -12.30
C TYR A 275 -16.68 3.41 -13.56
N ILE A 276 -15.35 3.38 -13.54
CA ILE A 276 -14.50 3.69 -14.70
C ILE A 276 -14.71 2.64 -15.80
N ASP A 277 -14.70 1.35 -15.46
CA ASP A 277 -14.91 0.26 -16.41
C ASP A 277 -16.32 0.29 -17.04
N GLU A 278 -17.32 0.71 -16.27
CA GLU A 278 -18.69 0.92 -16.74
C GLU A 278 -18.89 2.23 -17.52
N GLY A 279 -17.89 3.10 -17.59
CA GLY A 279 -17.96 4.41 -18.25
C GLY A 279 -18.91 5.39 -17.57
N LYS A 280 -19.15 5.26 -16.27
CA LYS A 280 -20.02 6.16 -15.50
C LYS A 280 -19.32 7.48 -15.20
N HIS A 281 -19.97 8.60 -15.47
CA HIS A 281 -19.50 9.92 -15.07
C HIS A 281 -19.81 10.18 -13.61
N PHE A 282 -18.85 10.72 -12.86
CA PHE A 282 -19.00 11.06 -11.44
C PHE A 282 -18.07 12.20 -11.02
N SER A 283 -18.46 12.87 -9.93
CA SER A 283 -17.58 13.76 -9.16
C SER A 283 -16.90 12.98 -8.06
N PHE A 284 -15.59 13.06 -8.01
CA PHE A 284 -14.73 12.52 -6.94
C PHE A 284 -14.42 13.68 -6.01
N VAL A 285 -15.04 13.68 -4.83
CA VAL A 285 -14.93 14.76 -3.86
C VAL A 285 -14.05 14.31 -2.71
N PHE A 286 -12.96 15.01 -2.50
CA PHE A 286 -12.02 14.70 -1.44
C PHE A 286 -12.11 15.78 -0.36
N PHE A 287 -12.38 15.40 0.89
CA PHE A 287 -12.41 16.26 2.06
C PHE A 287 -11.29 15.92 3.02
N ASP A 288 -10.67 16.94 3.56
CA ASP A 288 -9.66 16.85 4.60
C ASP A 288 -10.08 17.78 5.76
N ILE A 289 -10.17 17.24 6.98
CA ILE A 289 -10.54 18.02 8.16
C ILE A 289 -9.37 18.94 8.54
N ASP A 290 -9.62 20.24 8.53
CA ASP A 290 -8.60 21.24 8.83
C ASP A 290 -8.13 21.15 10.28
N ARG A 291 -6.82 21.34 10.49
CA ARG A 291 -6.17 21.40 11.81
C ARG A 291 -6.43 20.18 12.71
N PHE A 292 -6.71 19.01 12.13
CA PHE A 292 -6.97 17.78 12.89
C PHE A 292 -5.83 17.45 13.86
N TYR A 293 -4.58 17.65 13.45
CA TYR A 293 -3.39 17.41 14.29
C TYR A 293 -3.29 18.34 15.51
N THR A 294 -3.75 19.59 15.39
CA THR A 294 -3.77 20.51 16.55
C THR A 294 -4.79 20.11 17.61
N LEU A 295 -5.86 19.42 17.19
CA LEU A 295 -6.81 18.80 18.13
C LEU A 295 -6.17 17.60 18.83
N ARG A 296 -5.35 16.84 18.13
CA ARG A 296 -4.62 15.67 18.65
C ARG A 296 -3.62 16.03 19.75
N ASP A 297 -2.94 17.15 19.66
CA ASP A 297 -1.96 17.58 20.65
C ASP A 297 -2.59 17.98 21.99
N VAL A 298 -3.90 18.17 22.02
CA VAL A 298 -4.66 18.69 23.20
C VAL A 298 -5.69 17.66 23.72
N SER A 299 -6.05 16.63 22.92
CA SER A 299 -7.10 15.67 23.23
C SER A 299 -6.58 14.22 23.25
N ASP A 300 -7.32 13.34 23.92
CA ASP A 300 -7.07 11.91 23.91
C ASP A 300 -7.62 11.23 22.64
N THR A 301 -7.20 9.99 22.40
CA THR A 301 -7.61 9.18 21.23
C THR A 301 -9.13 8.96 21.17
N ASP A 302 -9.82 8.95 22.30
CA ASP A 302 -11.27 8.73 22.34
C ASP A 302 -12.01 9.95 21.80
N THR A 303 -11.58 11.15 22.13
CA THR A 303 -12.11 12.41 21.60
C THR A 303 -11.91 12.54 20.07
N GLU A 304 -10.75 12.10 19.56
CA GLU A 304 -10.52 12.05 18.11
C GLU A 304 -11.49 11.11 17.39
N ASN A 305 -11.67 9.91 17.93
CA ASN A 305 -12.60 8.93 17.37
C ASN A 305 -14.05 9.44 17.40
N GLU A 306 -14.47 10.07 18.49
CA GLU A 306 -15.80 10.66 18.63
C GLU A 306 -16.00 11.78 17.57
N LEU A 307 -14.99 12.63 17.34
CA LEU A 307 -15.02 13.65 16.28
C LEU A 307 -15.23 13.04 14.90
N LEU A 308 -14.48 11.99 14.56
CA LEU A 308 -14.59 11.31 13.28
C LEU A 308 -15.96 10.66 13.08
N ILE A 309 -16.52 10.06 14.13
CA ILE A 309 -17.86 9.46 14.13
C ILE A 309 -18.92 10.55 13.90
N GLU A 310 -18.84 11.65 14.65
CA GLU A 310 -19.81 12.75 14.53
C GLU A 310 -19.69 13.45 13.17
N PHE A 311 -18.48 13.64 12.66
CA PHE A 311 -18.28 14.17 11.31
C PHE A 311 -18.88 13.24 10.24
N THR A 312 -18.69 11.94 10.38
CA THR A 312 -19.31 10.91 9.52
C THR A 312 -20.83 11.03 9.51
N LYS A 313 -21.44 11.25 10.66
CA LYS A 313 -22.90 11.45 10.74
C LYS A 313 -23.32 12.70 9.95
N ARG A 314 -22.56 13.81 10.03
CA ARG A 314 -22.84 15.03 9.24
C ARG A 314 -22.73 14.77 7.74
N LEU A 315 -21.69 14.02 7.32
CA LEU A 315 -21.55 13.62 5.92
C LEU A 315 -22.75 12.80 5.43
N ARG A 316 -23.15 11.76 6.18
CA ARG A 316 -24.31 10.91 5.81
C ARG A 316 -25.63 11.66 5.79
N MET A 317 -25.81 12.62 6.71
CA MET A 317 -27.04 13.45 6.77
C MET A 317 -27.11 14.42 5.60
N TYR A 318 -26.01 14.98 5.16
CA TYR A 318 -25.99 15.94 4.07
C TYR A 318 -25.95 15.26 2.69
N PHE A 319 -25.15 14.22 2.54
CA PHE A 319 -24.95 13.46 1.31
C PHE A 319 -25.65 12.09 1.40
N SER A 320 -26.97 12.08 1.47
CA SER A 320 -27.75 10.84 1.36
C SER A 320 -27.53 10.20 -0.02
N ASP A 321 -27.57 8.87 -0.09
CA ASP A 321 -27.42 8.06 -1.30
C ASP A 321 -26.10 8.27 -2.06
N THR A 322 -25.06 8.64 -1.35
CA THR A 322 -23.71 8.87 -1.90
C THR A 322 -22.75 7.85 -1.30
N ILE A 323 -21.81 7.36 -2.10
CA ILE A 323 -20.70 6.54 -1.58
C ILE A 323 -19.78 7.44 -0.79
N ILE A 324 -19.64 7.17 0.50
CA ILE A 324 -18.80 7.93 1.43
C ILE A 324 -17.76 6.98 2.01
N THR A 325 -16.51 7.33 1.88
CA THR A 325 -15.36 6.51 2.26
C THR A 325 -14.42 7.30 3.15
N ARG A 326 -13.81 6.64 4.13
CA ARG A 326 -12.67 7.19 4.87
C ARG A 326 -11.37 6.72 4.21
N ALA A 327 -10.69 7.64 3.52
CA ALA A 327 -9.50 7.32 2.72
C ALA A 327 -8.18 7.42 3.50
N GLY A 328 -8.17 8.14 4.64
CA GLY A 328 -7.01 8.37 5.49
C GLY A 328 -7.39 8.73 6.92
N LEU A 329 -6.45 9.21 7.73
CA LEU A 329 -6.68 9.53 9.15
C LEU A 329 -7.83 10.53 9.35
N HIS A 330 -7.83 11.60 8.55
CA HIS A 330 -8.80 12.70 8.59
C HIS A 330 -9.33 13.04 7.19
N GLU A 331 -9.14 12.10 6.25
CA GLU A 331 -9.47 12.23 4.84
C GLU A 331 -10.74 11.42 4.51
N PHE A 332 -11.68 12.06 3.85
CA PHE A 332 -12.95 11.46 3.41
C PHE A 332 -13.13 11.68 1.92
N VAL A 333 -13.66 10.68 1.25
CA VAL A 333 -13.92 10.73 -0.19
C VAL A 333 -15.37 10.38 -0.47
N LEU A 334 -15.98 11.16 -1.35
CA LEU A 334 -17.32 10.90 -1.88
C LEU A 334 -17.22 10.64 -3.38
N VAL A 335 -17.97 9.65 -3.84
CA VAL A 335 -18.21 9.39 -5.27
C VAL A 335 -19.68 9.68 -5.54
N THR A 336 -19.95 10.72 -6.32
CA THR A 336 -21.31 11.28 -6.42
C THR A 336 -21.58 11.93 -7.78
N PRO A 337 -22.82 11.91 -8.31
CA PRO A 337 -23.21 12.70 -9.46
C PRO A 337 -23.63 14.15 -9.11
N LEU A 338 -23.51 14.57 -7.86
CA LEU A 338 -23.99 15.86 -7.38
C LEU A 338 -23.21 17.03 -8.00
N SER A 339 -23.88 18.19 -8.12
CA SER A 339 -23.29 19.42 -8.64
C SER A 339 -22.30 20.06 -7.66
N ASN A 340 -21.32 20.80 -8.17
CA ASN A 340 -20.35 21.52 -7.34
C ASN A 340 -21.02 22.43 -6.31
N TRP A 341 -22.06 23.17 -6.74
CA TRP A 341 -22.80 24.07 -5.85
C TRP A 341 -23.35 23.35 -4.62
N PHE A 342 -23.93 22.16 -4.80
CA PHE A 342 -24.43 21.36 -3.68
C PHE A 342 -23.29 20.89 -2.77
N ILE A 343 -22.19 20.44 -3.36
CA ILE A 343 -21.02 19.96 -2.61
C ILE A 343 -20.40 21.11 -1.79
N GLU A 344 -20.25 22.29 -2.37
CA GLU A 344 -19.73 23.50 -1.70
C GLU A 344 -20.64 23.97 -0.56
N GLY A 345 -21.96 23.74 -0.68
CA GLY A 345 -22.93 24.01 0.37
C GLY A 345 -22.68 23.26 1.68
N PHE A 346 -21.90 22.19 1.66
CA PHE A 346 -21.56 21.42 2.84
C PHE A 346 -20.78 22.25 3.88
N LEU A 347 -19.94 23.19 3.47
CA LEU A 347 -19.25 24.11 4.38
C LEU A 347 -20.25 24.92 5.22
N HIS A 348 -21.26 25.47 4.57
CA HIS A 348 -22.30 26.23 5.25
C HIS A 348 -23.14 25.34 6.19
N TYR A 349 -23.43 24.11 5.75
CA TYR A 349 -24.10 23.11 6.57
C TYR A 349 -23.30 22.81 7.85
N LEU A 350 -21.99 22.59 7.78
CA LEU A 350 -21.13 22.36 8.93
C LEU A 350 -21.14 23.53 9.93
N GLN A 351 -21.14 24.77 9.42
CA GLN A 351 -21.23 25.97 10.27
C GLN A 351 -22.55 26.04 11.04
N GLN A 352 -23.66 25.62 10.43
CA GLN A 352 -24.98 25.62 11.04
C GLN A 352 -25.21 24.41 11.99
N HIS A 353 -24.44 23.33 11.81
CA HIS A 353 -24.58 22.08 12.56
C HIS A 353 -23.26 21.72 13.24
N PRO A 354 -22.83 22.47 14.26
CA PRO A 354 -21.56 22.23 14.95
C PRO A 354 -21.52 20.82 15.56
N ILE A 355 -20.32 20.28 15.68
CA ILE A 355 -20.07 19.00 16.31
C ILE A 355 -19.89 19.22 17.81
N TYR A 356 -20.61 18.45 18.60
CA TYR A 356 -20.51 18.47 20.07
C TYR A 356 -19.83 17.20 20.55
N ILE A 357 -18.76 17.36 21.33
CA ILE A 357 -18.05 16.27 22.00
C ILE A 357 -18.06 16.57 23.49
N GLN A 358 -18.59 15.63 24.28
CA GLN A 358 -18.73 15.78 25.73
C GLN A 358 -19.39 17.11 26.14
N GLY A 359 -20.36 17.59 25.36
CA GLY A 359 -21.09 18.81 25.59
C GLY A 359 -20.38 20.11 25.14
N THR A 360 -19.16 20.03 24.61
CA THR A 360 -18.41 21.17 24.08
C THR A 360 -18.56 21.23 22.56
N ALA A 361 -18.91 22.40 22.01
CA ALA A 361 -18.96 22.62 20.58
C ALA A 361 -17.54 22.74 20.01
N ILE A 362 -17.18 21.87 19.10
CA ILE A 362 -15.90 21.90 18.37
C ILE A 362 -16.15 22.47 16.97
N PRO A 363 -15.53 23.63 16.63
CA PRO A 363 -15.61 24.17 15.27
C PRO A 363 -14.80 23.29 14.33
N VAL A 364 -15.48 22.60 13.43
CA VAL A 364 -14.85 21.77 12.39
C VAL A 364 -14.98 22.46 11.05
N THR A 365 -13.85 22.67 10.39
CA THR A 365 -13.78 23.11 9.00
C THR A 365 -13.12 22.05 8.14
N VAL A 366 -13.40 22.08 6.84
CA VAL A 366 -12.82 21.16 5.88
C VAL A 366 -12.25 21.90 4.69
N SER A 367 -11.11 21.42 4.20
CA SER A 367 -10.60 21.75 2.89
C SER A 367 -11.02 20.65 1.91
N GLY A 368 -11.60 21.01 0.78
CA GLY A 368 -12.14 20.05 -0.17
C GLY A 368 -11.68 20.28 -1.60
N ALA A 369 -11.62 19.19 -2.36
CA ALA A 369 -11.34 19.18 -3.78
C ALA A 369 -12.46 18.44 -4.53
N ILE A 370 -12.87 18.95 -5.68
CA ILE A 370 -13.80 18.29 -6.61
C ILE A 370 -13.04 17.99 -7.89
N THR A 371 -12.97 16.72 -8.26
CA THR A 371 -12.35 16.23 -9.49
C THR A 371 -13.38 15.37 -10.24
N ARG A 372 -13.51 15.51 -11.55
CA ARG A 372 -14.51 14.81 -12.35
C ARG A 372 -13.91 13.71 -13.19
N TYR A 373 -14.61 12.60 -13.28
CA TYR A 373 -14.32 11.53 -14.21
C TYR A 373 -15.36 11.58 -15.35
N PRO A 374 -14.94 11.51 -16.63
CA PRO A 374 -13.57 11.44 -17.16
C PRO A 374 -12.92 12.81 -17.46
N GLU A 375 -13.64 13.93 -17.22
CA GLU A 375 -13.31 15.27 -17.72
C GLU A 375 -11.96 15.76 -17.16
N ASP A 376 -11.72 15.56 -15.86
CA ASP A 376 -10.51 16.04 -15.20
C ASP A 376 -9.42 14.96 -15.15
N GLN A 377 -9.76 13.71 -14.83
CA GLN A 377 -8.83 12.61 -14.71
C GLN A 377 -9.46 11.28 -15.14
N GLN A 378 -8.63 10.33 -15.62
CA GLN A 378 -9.11 9.07 -16.21
C GLN A 378 -8.77 7.82 -15.39
N SER A 379 -8.15 7.95 -14.23
CA SER A 379 -7.82 6.81 -13.36
C SER A 379 -7.90 7.18 -11.88
N PHE A 380 -8.14 6.20 -11.03
CA PHE A 380 -8.21 6.37 -9.57
C PHE A 380 -6.97 7.07 -9.00
N VAL A 381 -5.78 6.64 -9.41
CA VAL A 381 -4.52 7.20 -8.92
C VAL A 381 -4.39 8.70 -9.27
N HIS A 382 -4.80 9.08 -10.48
CA HIS A 382 -4.76 10.47 -10.91
C HIS A 382 -5.84 11.32 -10.25
N LEU A 383 -7.04 10.76 -10.00
CA LEU A 383 -8.10 11.43 -9.23
C LEU A 383 -7.61 11.78 -7.81
N ILE A 384 -6.99 10.84 -7.10
CA ILE A 384 -6.40 11.07 -5.77
C ILE A 384 -5.32 12.16 -5.82
N LYS A 385 -4.35 12.04 -6.74
CA LYS A 385 -3.23 13.02 -6.83
C LYS A 385 -3.73 14.43 -7.14
N ALA A 386 -4.68 14.55 -8.06
CA ALA A 386 -5.27 15.84 -8.43
C ALA A 386 -6.03 16.47 -7.25
N SER A 387 -6.82 15.66 -6.54
CA SER A 387 -7.55 16.12 -5.35
C SER A 387 -6.61 16.57 -4.25
N GLN A 388 -5.57 15.82 -3.94
CA GLN A 388 -4.57 16.17 -2.92
C GLN A 388 -3.82 17.48 -3.28
N ALA A 389 -3.44 17.65 -4.55
CA ALA A 389 -2.81 18.88 -5.03
C ALA A 389 -3.75 20.10 -4.89
N THR A 390 -5.04 19.92 -5.17
CA THR A 390 -6.05 20.98 -5.01
C THR A 390 -6.25 21.33 -3.54
N ILE A 391 -6.36 20.33 -2.64
CA ILE A 391 -6.48 20.54 -1.19
C ILE A 391 -5.27 21.29 -0.63
N LYS A 392 -4.06 20.94 -1.07
CA LYS A 392 -2.83 21.65 -0.65
C LYS A 392 -2.95 23.15 -0.95
N LYS A 393 -3.39 23.52 -2.15
CA LYS A 393 -3.62 24.94 -2.51
C LYS A 393 -4.70 25.61 -1.66
N VAL A 394 -5.79 24.90 -1.38
CA VAL A 394 -6.87 25.40 -0.52
C VAL A 394 -6.31 25.70 0.88
N LYS A 395 -5.52 24.78 1.45
CA LYS A 395 -4.88 24.95 2.76
C LYS A 395 -3.87 26.09 2.79
N GLU A 396 -3.05 26.25 1.75
CA GLU A 396 -2.11 27.37 1.59
C GLU A 396 -2.81 28.74 1.56
N ARG A 397 -4.07 28.79 1.09
CA ARG A 397 -4.90 30.00 1.08
C ARG A 397 -5.69 30.22 2.37
N GLY A 398 -5.47 29.41 3.40
CA GLY A 398 -6.11 29.52 4.73
C GLY A 398 -7.07 28.39 5.08
N GLY A 399 -7.32 27.43 4.19
CA GLY A 399 -8.24 26.32 4.41
C GLY A 399 -9.72 26.70 4.36
N SER A 400 -10.59 25.83 4.89
CA SER A 400 -12.05 26.04 5.00
C SER A 400 -12.73 26.44 3.69
N ALA A 401 -12.37 25.77 2.59
CA ALA A 401 -12.92 25.99 1.27
C ALA A 401 -12.97 24.68 0.46
N ILE A 402 -13.90 24.62 -0.49
CA ILE A 402 -13.98 23.54 -1.47
C ILE A 402 -13.71 24.14 -2.84
N SER A 403 -12.80 23.52 -3.60
CA SER A 403 -12.42 24.00 -4.93
C SER A 403 -12.50 22.86 -5.94
N ALA A 404 -13.06 23.17 -7.10
CA ALA A 404 -12.97 22.28 -8.24
C ALA A 404 -11.61 22.41 -8.93
N LEU A 405 -11.14 21.34 -9.56
CA LEU A 405 -9.94 21.35 -10.40
C LEU A 405 -10.13 22.33 -11.56
N THR A 406 -9.15 23.19 -11.78
CA THR A 406 -9.18 24.15 -12.90
C THR A 406 -8.33 23.65 -14.07
N SER A 407 -8.53 24.24 -15.26
CA SER A 407 -7.71 23.92 -16.44
C SER A 407 -6.21 24.16 -16.16
N ASP A 408 -5.88 25.24 -15.44
CA ASP A 408 -4.48 25.54 -15.04
C ASP A 408 -3.92 24.49 -14.10
N ASP A 409 -4.75 23.90 -13.24
CA ASP A 409 -4.33 22.80 -12.36
C ASP A 409 -4.07 21.52 -13.14
N HIS A 410 -4.85 21.28 -14.18
CA HIS A 410 -4.65 20.17 -15.11
C HIS A 410 -3.31 20.29 -15.84
N GLU A 411 -3.03 21.45 -16.42
CA GLU A 411 -1.76 21.71 -17.09
C GLU A 411 -0.56 21.53 -16.13
N ARG A 412 -0.67 22.05 -14.92
CA ARG A 412 0.37 21.89 -13.88
C ARG A 412 0.60 20.44 -13.47
N LEU A 413 -0.46 19.67 -13.27
CA LEU A 413 -0.35 18.25 -12.91
C LEU A 413 0.26 17.43 -14.04
N ASN A 414 -0.17 17.67 -15.27
CA ASN A 414 0.39 17.01 -16.45
C ASN A 414 1.86 17.36 -16.62
N ARG A 415 2.20 18.66 -16.49
CA ARG A 415 3.57 19.15 -16.55
C ARG A 415 4.45 18.52 -15.45
N LYS A 416 3.95 18.48 -14.20
CA LYS A 416 4.65 17.81 -13.09
C LYS A 416 4.91 16.34 -13.40
N SER A 417 3.89 15.61 -13.87
CA SER A 417 4.04 14.18 -14.21
C SER A 417 5.03 13.95 -15.37
N LEU A 418 5.07 14.88 -16.32
CA LEU A 418 6.02 14.82 -17.42
C LEU A 418 7.45 15.10 -16.93
N ILE A 419 7.63 16.10 -16.08
CA ILE A 419 8.90 16.42 -15.42
C ILE A 419 9.41 15.19 -14.63
N GLU A 420 8.56 14.57 -13.80
CA GLU A 420 8.89 13.37 -13.03
C GLU A 420 9.43 12.24 -13.91
N LYS A 421 8.76 11.95 -15.01
CA LYS A 421 9.18 10.90 -15.96
C LYS A 421 10.49 11.20 -16.67
N ARG A 422 10.71 12.48 -17.02
CA ARG A 422 11.88 12.91 -17.80
C ARG A 422 13.12 13.14 -16.94
N LEU A 423 12.94 13.47 -15.65
CA LEU A 423 14.04 13.78 -14.74
C LEU A 423 15.04 12.63 -14.59
N ILE A 424 14.58 11.39 -14.52
CA ILE A 424 15.44 10.19 -14.47
C ILE A 424 16.38 10.17 -15.68
N HIS A 425 15.84 10.43 -16.87
CA HIS A 425 16.63 10.45 -18.10
C HIS A 425 17.53 11.68 -18.23
N ALA A 426 17.14 12.79 -17.60
CA ALA A 426 17.94 14.02 -17.65
C ALA A 426 19.25 13.88 -16.86
N LEU A 427 19.21 13.22 -15.71
CA LEU A 427 20.39 12.90 -14.91
C LEU A 427 21.34 11.97 -15.65
N ASP A 428 20.84 10.89 -16.25
CA ASP A 428 21.64 9.91 -17.01
C ASP A 428 22.31 10.52 -18.24
N ARG A 429 21.69 11.52 -18.90
CA ARG A 429 22.16 12.11 -20.15
C ARG A 429 22.90 13.44 -19.97
N HIS A 430 23.14 13.88 -18.75
CA HIS A 430 23.76 15.18 -18.45
C HIS A 430 23.04 16.37 -19.13
N ASN A 431 21.70 16.34 -19.14
CA ASN A 431 20.89 17.42 -19.71
C ASN A 431 20.74 18.63 -18.77
N LEU A 432 21.20 18.48 -17.53
CA LEU A 432 21.29 19.57 -16.58
C LEU A 432 22.55 20.38 -16.83
N HIS A 433 22.49 21.68 -16.63
CA HIS A 433 23.65 22.57 -16.73
C HIS A 433 23.57 23.66 -15.64
N LEU A 434 24.67 24.34 -15.40
CA LEU A 434 24.75 25.39 -14.40
C LEU A 434 24.90 26.77 -15.07
N LEU A 435 24.16 27.74 -14.55
CA LEU A 435 24.40 29.14 -14.77
C LEU A 435 24.96 29.76 -13.48
N TYR A 436 25.76 30.77 -13.63
CA TYR A 436 26.43 31.47 -12.52
C TYR A 436 25.93 32.89 -12.42
N GLN A 437 25.51 33.34 -11.22
CA GLN A 437 25.09 34.70 -10.98
C GLN A 437 26.09 35.42 -10.07
N PRO A 438 26.62 36.59 -10.49
CA PRO A 438 27.64 37.28 -9.72
C PRO A 438 27.09 37.95 -8.46
N GLN A 439 27.88 37.83 -7.37
CA GLN A 439 27.70 38.56 -6.11
C GLN A 439 28.84 39.55 -5.99
N VAL A 440 28.50 40.85 -5.88
CA VAL A 440 29.45 41.97 -5.91
C VAL A 440 29.63 42.54 -4.49
N ASN A 441 30.86 42.69 -4.06
CA ASN A 441 31.20 43.39 -2.82
C ASN A 441 30.99 44.89 -3.03
N LEU A 442 30.13 45.48 -2.17
CA LEU A 442 29.77 46.91 -2.29
C LEU A 442 30.89 47.88 -1.96
N LYS A 443 31.92 47.49 -1.19
CA LYS A 443 33.07 48.31 -0.85
C LYS A 443 34.11 48.29 -1.93
N THR A 444 34.41 47.16 -2.51
CA THR A 444 35.47 46.98 -3.52
C THR A 444 34.97 47.11 -4.94
N GLY A 445 33.67 46.86 -5.18
CA GLY A 445 33.07 46.78 -6.50
C GLY A 445 33.46 45.50 -7.28
N VAL A 446 34.13 44.57 -6.64
CA VAL A 446 34.64 43.34 -7.26
C VAL A 446 33.65 42.19 -7.04
N VAL A 447 33.56 41.30 -8.02
CA VAL A 447 32.85 40.02 -7.84
C VAL A 447 33.73 39.11 -7.02
N GLU A 448 33.30 38.74 -5.86
CA GLU A 448 34.05 37.87 -4.94
C GLU A 448 33.44 36.46 -4.90
N ARG A 449 32.15 36.33 -5.26
CA ARG A 449 31.41 35.10 -5.22
C ARG A 449 30.42 35.02 -6.37
N VAL A 450 30.07 33.78 -6.76
CA VAL A 450 28.98 33.51 -7.71
C VAL A 450 28.06 32.46 -7.13
N GLU A 451 26.78 32.55 -7.44
CA GLU A 451 25.81 31.50 -7.12
C GLU A 451 25.63 30.59 -8.33
N ALA A 452 25.82 29.26 -8.14
CA ALA A 452 25.57 28.25 -9.14
C ALA A 452 24.11 27.84 -9.11
N LEU A 453 23.44 28.06 -10.23
CA LEU A 453 22.01 27.86 -10.39
C LEU A 453 21.77 26.77 -11.43
N VAL A 454 21.19 25.63 -10.98
CA VAL A 454 20.83 24.52 -11.87
C VAL A 454 19.76 24.94 -12.87
N ARG A 455 19.94 24.52 -14.12
CA ARG A 455 19.00 24.74 -15.23
C ARG A 455 18.78 23.43 -15.96
N TRP A 456 17.57 23.25 -16.40
CA TRP A 456 17.20 22.11 -17.19
C TRP A 456 16.31 22.53 -18.36
N GLU A 457 16.72 22.12 -19.55
CA GLU A 457 15.94 22.28 -20.77
C GLU A 457 15.76 20.88 -21.40
N ASP A 458 14.52 20.53 -21.64
CA ASP A 458 14.15 19.23 -22.23
C ASP A 458 13.31 19.45 -23.48
N ALA A 459 13.48 18.58 -24.48
CA ALA A 459 12.83 18.72 -25.78
C ALA A 459 11.29 18.61 -25.71
N GLU A 460 10.76 17.90 -24.73
CA GLU A 460 9.30 17.69 -24.57
C GLU A 460 8.70 18.62 -23.50
N VAL A 461 9.43 18.85 -22.41
CA VAL A 461 8.97 19.68 -21.28
C VAL A 461 9.26 21.16 -21.53
N GLY A 462 10.28 21.46 -22.33
CA GLY A 462 10.84 22.80 -22.47
C GLY A 462 11.73 23.18 -21.27
N ILE A 463 11.76 24.48 -20.94
CA ILE A 463 12.52 24.99 -19.81
C ILE A 463 11.81 24.60 -18.51
N VAL A 464 12.55 23.94 -17.61
CA VAL A 464 12.10 23.58 -16.26
C VAL A 464 12.81 24.49 -15.25
N THR A 465 12.01 25.25 -14.51
CA THR A 465 12.57 26.17 -13.50
C THR A 465 12.99 25.44 -12.22
N PRO A 466 13.92 25.99 -11.42
CA PRO A 466 14.30 25.39 -10.14
C PRO A 466 13.10 25.19 -9.20
N GLU A 467 12.13 26.11 -9.21
CA GLU A 467 10.92 26.04 -8.40
C GLU A 467 10.00 24.88 -8.81
N GLU A 468 10.11 24.39 -10.05
CA GLU A 468 9.44 23.17 -10.50
C GLU A 468 10.29 21.92 -10.22
N LEU A 469 11.59 21.99 -10.51
CA LEU A 469 12.53 20.86 -10.44
C LEU A 469 12.75 20.38 -9.00
N ILE A 470 13.11 21.30 -8.09
CA ILE A 470 13.56 20.93 -6.73
C ILE A 470 12.48 20.22 -5.93
N PRO A 471 11.22 20.70 -5.85
CA PRO A 471 10.16 19.98 -5.13
C PRO A 471 9.89 18.59 -5.68
N ILE A 472 9.96 18.44 -7.00
CA ILE A 472 9.75 17.14 -7.67
C ILE A 472 10.90 16.18 -7.33
N ALA A 473 12.14 16.66 -7.40
CA ALA A 473 13.32 15.86 -7.04
C ALA A 473 13.30 15.45 -5.56
N GLU A 474 12.87 16.34 -4.68
CA GLU A 474 12.69 16.04 -3.26
C GLU A 474 11.60 14.98 -3.01
N GLU A 475 10.45 15.08 -3.68
CA GLU A 475 9.35 14.12 -3.54
C GLU A 475 9.75 12.73 -4.04
N ASN A 476 10.54 12.64 -5.10
CA ASN A 476 10.98 11.39 -5.72
C ASN A 476 12.31 10.85 -5.17
N GLY A 477 12.95 11.56 -4.25
CA GLY A 477 14.23 11.17 -3.64
C GLY A 477 15.45 11.41 -4.54
N MET A 478 15.30 12.07 -5.69
CA MET A 478 16.40 12.35 -6.66
C MET A 478 17.16 13.66 -6.36
N ILE A 479 16.84 14.32 -5.24
CA ILE A 479 17.53 15.57 -4.87
C ILE A 479 19.01 15.34 -4.57
N HIS A 480 19.37 14.17 -4.06
CA HIS A 480 20.77 13.81 -3.79
C HIS A 480 21.60 13.71 -5.09
N GLU A 481 21.06 13.07 -6.13
CA GLU A 481 21.71 12.95 -7.43
C GLU A 481 21.90 14.31 -8.09
N ILE A 482 20.91 15.22 -7.95
CA ILE A 482 21.04 16.59 -8.43
C ILE A 482 22.12 17.33 -7.65
N GLY A 483 22.15 17.21 -6.33
CA GLY A 483 23.15 17.82 -5.47
C GLY A 483 24.57 17.36 -5.82
N MET A 484 24.75 16.06 -6.03
CA MET A 484 26.04 15.50 -6.48
C MET A 484 26.46 15.99 -7.86
N PHE A 485 25.53 16.05 -8.83
CA PHE A 485 25.79 16.63 -10.16
C PHE A 485 26.23 18.09 -10.06
N VAL A 486 25.54 18.91 -9.23
CA VAL A 486 25.88 20.32 -9.03
C VAL A 486 27.26 20.43 -8.40
N LEU A 487 27.57 19.65 -7.36
CA LEU A 487 28.87 19.66 -6.69
C LEU A 487 30.01 19.30 -7.67
N GLU A 488 29.85 18.22 -8.43
CA GLU A 488 30.81 17.74 -9.40
C GLU A 488 31.09 18.81 -10.48
N SER A 489 30.02 19.38 -11.02
CA SER A 489 30.10 20.42 -12.05
C SER A 489 30.79 21.69 -11.52
N VAL A 490 30.46 22.11 -10.29
CA VAL A 490 31.06 23.26 -9.64
C VAL A 490 32.53 23.01 -9.32
N CYS A 491 32.89 21.85 -8.80
CA CYS A 491 34.29 21.48 -8.53
C CYS A 491 35.14 21.51 -9.82
N ALA A 492 34.61 20.95 -10.91
CA ALA A 492 35.27 20.98 -12.21
C ALA A 492 35.46 22.43 -12.71
N GLN A 493 34.46 23.30 -12.53
CA GLN A 493 34.53 24.70 -12.94
C GLN A 493 35.51 25.51 -12.06
N ILE A 494 35.51 25.32 -10.75
CA ILE A 494 36.51 25.96 -9.85
C ILE A 494 37.92 25.57 -10.25
N LYS A 495 38.18 24.31 -10.53
CA LYS A 495 39.47 23.81 -10.97
C LYS A 495 39.90 24.45 -12.30
N ASP A 496 39.00 24.57 -13.27
CA ASP A 496 39.25 25.25 -14.52
C ASP A 496 39.58 26.76 -14.30
N TRP A 497 38.81 27.47 -13.53
CA TRP A 497 39.06 28.88 -13.17
C TRP A 497 40.40 29.07 -12.47
N ASN A 498 40.71 28.26 -11.44
CA ASN A 498 41.98 28.30 -10.72
C ASN A 498 43.18 28.08 -11.66
N SER A 499 43.06 27.17 -12.61
CA SER A 499 44.10 26.91 -13.61
C SER A 499 44.42 28.14 -14.48
N ARG A 500 43.46 29.06 -14.59
CA ARG A 500 43.56 30.30 -15.38
C ARG A 500 43.75 31.56 -14.50
N GLY A 501 43.98 31.33 -13.20
CA GLY A 501 44.24 32.43 -12.24
C GLY A 501 42.98 33.20 -11.78
N ILE A 502 41.80 32.68 -12.04
CA ILE A 502 40.53 33.21 -11.59
C ILE A 502 40.17 32.53 -10.28
N HIS A 503 40.28 33.24 -9.17
CA HIS A 503 39.90 32.72 -7.84
C HIS A 503 38.51 33.18 -7.48
N MET A 504 37.55 32.24 -7.44
CA MET A 504 36.13 32.53 -7.24
C MET A 504 35.55 31.60 -6.18
N ASN A 505 34.82 32.13 -5.23
CA ASN A 505 33.98 31.33 -4.32
C ASN A 505 32.66 31.04 -5.01
N VAL A 506 32.20 29.79 -4.97
CA VAL A 506 30.95 29.39 -5.58
C VAL A 506 29.96 28.89 -4.53
N SER A 507 28.81 29.54 -4.52
CA SER A 507 27.67 29.10 -3.67
C SER A 507 26.83 28.06 -4.41
N ILE A 508 26.41 27.05 -3.68
CA ILE A 508 25.50 25.99 -4.16
C ILE A 508 24.32 25.84 -3.20
N ASN A 509 23.12 25.72 -3.73
CA ASN A 509 21.90 25.47 -2.94
C ASN A 509 21.85 24.01 -2.49
N SER A 510 21.42 23.76 -1.25
CA SER A 510 21.24 22.40 -0.72
C SER A 510 19.92 22.24 0.04
N SER A 511 19.32 21.06 -0.13
CA SER A 511 18.09 20.68 0.57
C SER A 511 18.36 19.94 1.88
N ILE A 512 17.51 20.16 2.89
CA ILE A 512 17.57 19.39 4.12
C ILE A 512 17.42 17.88 3.90
N ARG A 513 16.75 17.47 2.83
CA ARG A 513 16.57 16.04 2.51
C ARG A 513 17.89 15.37 2.17
N GLU A 514 18.85 16.08 1.61
CA GLU A 514 20.20 15.59 1.37
C GLU A 514 20.90 15.28 2.69
N PHE A 515 20.81 16.18 3.69
CA PHE A 515 21.42 16.00 5.02
C PHE A 515 20.74 14.94 5.91
N ARG A 516 19.57 14.44 5.54
CA ARG A 516 18.95 13.28 6.21
C ARG A 516 19.67 11.97 5.90
N ASP A 517 20.39 11.90 4.81
CA ASP A 517 21.36 10.83 4.60
C ASP A 517 22.56 11.02 5.55
N LYS A 518 22.85 10.01 6.35
CA LYS A 518 23.93 10.03 7.37
C LYS A 518 25.32 10.11 6.77
N ASP A 519 25.48 9.67 5.53
CA ASP A 519 26.75 9.62 4.81
C ASP A 519 26.95 10.81 3.85
N MET A 520 25.99 11.73 3.75
CA MET A 520 25.98 12.86 2.82
C MET A 520 27.27 13.68 2.93
N ALA A 521 27.67 14.13 4.14
CA ALA A 521 28.89 14.93 4.32
C ALA A 521 30.15 14.17 3.88
N LYS A 522 30.18 12.86 4.09
CA LYS A 522 31.29 12.00 3.66
C LYS A 522 31.34 11.93 2.13
N SER A 523 30.20 11.66 1.49
CA SER A 523 30.09 11.58 0.02
C SER A 523 30.49 12.91 -0.65
N PHE A 524 30.07 14.04 -0.06
CA PHE A 524 30.47 15.38 -0.51
C PHE A 524 31.98 15.60 -0.45
N LEU A 525 32.61 15.26 0.68
CA LEU A 525 34.07 15.40 0.84
C LEU A 525 34.86 14.46 -0.07
N GLU A 526 34.38 13.25 -0.29
CA GLU A 526 34.97 12.31 -1.25
C GLU A 526 34.93 12.88 -2.67
N GLN A 527 33.79 13.48 -3.06
CA GLN A 527 33.65 14.08 -4.39
C GLN A 527 34.54 15.32 -4.56
N ILE A 528 34.65 16.18 -3.54
CA ILE A 528 35.56 17.33 -3.53
C ILE A 528 37.02 16.87 -3.72
N GLN A 529 37.41 15.81 -3.00
CA GLN A 529 38.75 15.23 -3.10
C GLN A 529 39.02 14.60 -4.46
N LEU A 530 38.04 13.86 -5.02
CA LEU A 530 38.15 13.22 -6.34
C LEU A 530 38.35 14.24 -7.46
N ASN A 531 37.72 15.41 -7.36
CA ASN A 531 37.82 16.49 -8.33
C ASN A 531 39.00 17.44 -8.06
N ASP A 532 39.78 17.21 -7.02
CA ASP A 532 40.89 18.10 -6.61
C ASP A 532 40.41 19.58 -6.45
N CYS A 533 39.25 19.74 -5.82
CA CYS A 533 38.60 21.03 -5.61
C CYS A 533 39.02 21.61 -4.25
N ASP A 534 39.24 22.92 -4.18
CA ASP A 534 39.48 23.61 -2.91
C ASP A 534 38.16 23.84 -2.18
N ALA A 535 37.97 23.11 -1.07
CA ALA A 535 36.79 23.23 -0.24
C ALA A 535 36.51 24.67 0.28
N SER A 536 37.55 25.49 0.43
CA SER A 536 37.38 26.88 0.88
C SER A 536 36.76 27.79 -0.21
N SER A 537 36.75 27.34 -1.46
CA SER A 537 36.09 28.00 -2.57
C SER A 537 34.58 27.63 -2.66
N LEU A 538 34.06 26.84 -1.73
CA LEU A 538 32.65 26.43 -1.74
C LEU A 538 31.87 27.06 -0.58
N THR A 539 30.65 27.50 -0.90
CA THR A 539 29.63 27.90 0.10
C THR A 539 28.37 27.11 -0.14
N ILE A 540 27.82 26.50 0.90
CA ILE A 540 26.52 25.80 0.85
C ILE A 540 25.45 26.77 1.36
N GLU A 541 24.45 27.05 0.52
CA GLU A 541 23.30 27.87 0.86
C GLU A 541 22.16 27.02 1.37
N ILE A 542 21.62 27.39 2.53
CA ILE A 542 20.51 26.69 3.21
C ILE A 542 19.40 27.69 3.51
N THR A 543 18.15 27.32 3.28
CA THR A 543 17.01 28.16 3.57
C THR A 543 16.74 28.29 5.08
N GLU A 544 15.99 29.32 5.49
CA GLU A 544 15.56 29.50 6.88
C GLU A 544 14.76 28.26 7.38
N LYS A 545 13.94 27.66 6.54
CA LYS A 545 13.21 26.41 6.86
C LYS A 545 14.16 25.25 7.14
N PHE A 546 15.20 25.07 6.33
CA PHE A 546 16.25 24.08 6.57
C PHE A 546 16.90 24.28 7.94
N ALA A 547 17.26 25.52 8.26
CA ALA A 547 17.94 25.86 9.51
C ALA A 547 17.07 25.52 10.75
N LEU A 548 15.76 25.75 10.68
CA LEU A 548 14.81 25.37 11.72
C LEU A 548 14.70 23.86 11.92
N GLU A 549 14.59 23.10 10.83
CA GLU A 549 14.53 21.64 10.90
C GLU A 549 15.87 21.04 11.40
N ALA A 550 17.00 21.58 10.95
CA ALA A 550 18.33 21.16 11.37
C ALA A 550 18.57 21.37 12.88
N GLU A 551 17.99 22.42 13.48
CA GLU A 551 18.08 22.66 14.93
C GLU A 551 17.54 21.46 15.74
N ALA A 552 16.50 20.79 15.25
CA ALA A 552 15.90 19.64 15.90
C ALA A 552 16.70 18.33 15.71
N GLU A 553 17.58 18.26 14.71
CA GLU A 553 18.28 17.03 14.29
C GLU A 553 19.80 17.11 14.50
N ARG A 554 20.31 16.56 15.60
CA ARG A 554 21.75 16.57 15.95
C ARG A 554 22.67 15.97 14.88
N SER A 555 22.17 15.03 14.07
CA SER A 555 22.91 14.39 12.98
C SER A 555 23.25 15.39 11.89
N ILE A 556 22.32 16.27 11.53
CA ILE A 556 22.48 17.32 10.51
C ILE A 556 23.51 18.34 10.98
N ILE A 557 23.38 18.83 12.22
CA ILE A 557 24.37 19.75 12.81
C ILE A 557 25.78 19.16 12.77
N LYS A 558 25.92 17.86 13.08
CA LYS A 558 27.22 17.18 13.04
C LYS A 558 27.81 17.15 11.62
N GLN A 559 27.01 16.85 10.62
CA GLN A 559 27.45 16.84 9.22
C GLN A 559 27.85 18.24 8.74
N MET A 560 27.05 19.29 9.06
CA MET A 560 27.40 20.67 8.73
C MET A 560 28.75 21.07 9.36
N LYS A 561 28.98 20.72 10.63
CA LYS A 561 30.25 20.98 11.28
C LYS A 561 31.42 20.24 10.65
N GLN A 562 31.20 19.01 10.18
CA GLN A 562 32.22 18.23 9.46
C GLN A 562 32.62 18.89 8.13
N LEU A 563 31.64 19.35 7.36
CA LEU A 563 31.88 20.09 6.11
C LEU A 563 32.57 21.44 6.37
N HIS A 564 32.15 22.14 7.40
CA HIS A 564 32.78 23.39 7.80
C HIS A 564 34.25 23.24 8.24
N GLN A 565 34.57 22.17 9.00
CA GLN A 565 35.94 21.82 9.39
C GLN A 565 36.85 21.51 8.19
N ALA A 566 36.27 21.05 7.08
CA ALA A 566 36.97 20.83 5.81
C ALA A 566 37.19 22.12 4.99
N GLY A 567 36.64 23.25 5.44
CA GLY A 567 36.81 24.56 4.80
C GLY A 567 35.57 25.14 4.11
N ILE A 568 34.48 24.37 4.02
CA ILE A 568 33.26 24.79 3.35
C ILE A 568 32.52 25.81 4.21
N SER A 569 32.10 26.91 3.61
CA SER A 569 31.27 27.95 4.25
C SER A 569 29.78 27.65 4.14
N PHE A 570 28.98 28.21 5.06
CA PHE A 570 27.52 28.12 4.99
C PHE A 570 26.87 29.49 4.94
N ALA A 571 25.90 29.67 4.06
CA ALA A 571 25.07 30.85 3.97
C ALA A 571 23.61 30.53 4.32
N LEU A 572 22.98 31.41 5.09
CA LEU A 572 21.55 31.34 5.35
C LEU A 572 20.81 32.14 4.28
N ASP A 573 19.97 31.46 3.51
CA ASP A 573 19.22 32.01 2.40
C ASP A 573 17.75 32.32 2.76
N ASP A 574 17.07 33.11 1.93
CA ASP A 574 15.67 33.56 2.09
C ASP A 574 15.35 34.21 3.43
N PHE A 575 16.34 34.88 4.08
CA PHE A 575 16.15 35.43 5.43
C PHE A 575 15.07 36.50 5.48
N GLY A 576 14.12 36.31 6.42
CA GLY A 576 13.01 37.20 6.71
C GLY A 576 11.69 36.83 6.07
N THR A 577 11.61 35.73 5.35
CA THR A 577 10.36 35.18 4.76
C THR A 577 9.66 34.17 5.69
N GLY A 578 10.37 33.66 6.71
CA GLY A 578 9.91 32.60 7.58
C GLY A 578 9.76 32.98 9.06
N TYR A 579 9.71 31.95 9.91
CA TYR A 579 9.63 32.07 11.38
C TYR A 579 11.04 32.17 11.96
N ALA A 580 11.51 33.36 12.26
CA ALA A 580 12.83 33.60 12.83
C ALA A 580 12.99 33.00 14.24
N SER A 581 13.62 31.84 14.35
CA SER A 581 14.23 31.40 15.59
C SER A 581 15.72 31.80 15.56
N PHE A 582 16.14 32.75 16.39
CA PHE A 582 17.54 33.18 16.45
C PHE A 582 18.49 32.08 16.99
N ARG A 583 17.98 30.97 17.49
CA ARG A 583 18.76 29.92 18.14
C ARG A 583 19.64 29.15 17.17
N TYR A 584 19.12 28.83 15.97
CA TYR A 584 19.90 28.10 14.98
C TYR A 584 21.12 28.88 14.48
N MET A 585 21.06 30.20 14.45
CA MET A 585 22.20 31.06 14.06
C MET A 585 23.42 30.90 15.00
N LEU A 586 23.18 30.51 16.25
CA LEU A 586 24.22 30.22 17.23
C LEU A 586 24.73 28.76 17.18
N LEU A 587 23.94 27.88 16.64
CA LEU A 587 24.23 26.43 16.63
C LEU A 587 24.87 25.95 15.33
N LEU A 588 24.47 26.54 14.20
CA LEU A 588 24.92 26.18 12.88
C LEU A 588 26.18 27.00 12.49
N PRO A 589 27.08 26.45 11.68
CA PRO A 589 28.31 27.12 11.26
C PRO A 589 28.08 28.14 10.12
N ILE A 590 27.12 29.04 10.30
CA ILE A 590 26.73 30.04 9.31
C ILE A 590 27.78 31.18 9.31
N SER A 591 28.18 31.60 8.13
CA SER A 591 29.15 32.71 7.93
C SER A 591 28.57 33.85 7.09
N SER A 592 27.47 33.66 6.38
CA SER A 592 26.81 34.73 5.63
C SER A 592 25.28 34.63 5.68
N LEU A 593 24.63 35.79 5.51
CA LEU A 593 23.19 35.99 5.59
C LEU A 593 22.70 36.65 4.30
N LYS A 594 21.79 36.01 3.58
CA LYS A 594 21.19 36.55 2.35
C LYS A 594 19.79 37.06 2.65
N ILE A 595 19.56 38.36 2.45
CA ILE A 595 18.24 38.98 2.63
C ILE A 595 17.44 38.79 1.36
N ASP A 596 16.28 38.17 1.48
CA ASP A 596 15.44 37.78 0.38
C ASP A 596 15.00 38.93 -0.54
N ARG A 597 14.89 38.61 -1.84
CA ARG A 597 14.49 39.56 -2.90
C ARG A 597 13.17 40.27 -2.59
N ALA A 598 12.14 39.58 -2.05
CA ALA A 598 10.84 40.21 -1.79
C ALA A 598 10.94 41.37 -0.77
N ILE A 599 11.86 41.24 0.17
CA ILE A 599 12.13 42.26 1.15
C ILE A 599 12.89 43.42 0.49
N ILE A 600 13.94 43.15 -0.29
CA ILE A 600 14.76 44.16 -0.96
C ILE A 600 13.96 44.94 -2.00
N GLN A 601 13.05 44.34 -2.74
CA GLN A 601 12.17 45.02 -3.69
C GLN A 601 11.25 46.07 -3.06
N SER A 602 11.02 45.98 -1.76
CA SER A 602 10.20 46.96 -1.01
C SER A 602 10.98 48.12 -0.42
N ILE A 603 12.33 48.12 -0.52
CA ILE A 603 13.22 49.11 0.12
C ILE A 603 12.93 50.57 -0.33
N THR A 604 12.53 50.76 -1.58
CA THR A 604 12.22 52.08 -2.13
C THR A 604 10.81 52.57 -1.86
N LYS A 605 9.91 51.67 -1.41
CA LYS A 605 8.48 51.95 -1.29
C LYS A 605 8.06 52.53 0.06
N GLN A 606 8.77 52.18 1.14
CA GLN A 606 8.37 52.54 2.52
C GLN A 606 9.58 52.76 3.41
N GLU A 607 9.63 53.91 4.09
CA GLU A 607 10.66 54.24 5.09
C GLU A 607 10.77 53.16 6.21
N LYS A 608 9.65 52.55 6.56
CA LYS A 608 9.60 51.49 7.56
C LYS A 608 10.39 50.25 7.13
N MET A 609 10.33 49.91 5.84
CA MET A 609 11.09 48.81 5.26
C MET A 609 12.59 49.11 5.23
N GLN A 610 12.97 50.35 4.92
CA GLN A 610 14.38 50.78 4.99
C GLN A 610 14.96 50.60 6.41
N LYS A 611 14.20 50.99 7.45
CA LYS A 611 14.61 50.80 8.84
C LYS A 611 14.72 49.31 9.21
N MET A 612 13.80 48.48 8.72
CA MET A 612 13.83 47.05 8.94
C MET A 612 15.05 46.38 8.26
N ILE A 613 15.30 46.66 6.99
CA ILE A 613 16.45 46.14 6.25
C ILE A 613 17.77 46.58 6.89
N LYS A 614 17.86 47.87 7.28
CA LYS A 614 19.02 48.35 8.03
C LYS A 614 19.23 47.61 9.34
N GLY A 615 18.15 47.32 10.07
CA GLY A 615 18.19 46.47 11.27
C GLY A 615 18.69 45.04 10.99
N MET A 616 18.24 44.45 9.89
CA MET A 616 18.69 43.10 9.46
C MET A 616 20.18 43.08 9.10
N ILE A 617 20.65 44.09 8.38
CA ILE A 617 22.08 44.25 8.05
C ILE A 617 22.92 44.37 9.32
N GLN A 618 22.52 45.25 10.24
CA GLN A 618 23.22 45.44 11.51
C GLN A 618 23.20 44.20 12.39
N PHE A 619 22.08 43.47 12.38
CA PHE A 619 21.94 42.20 13.08
C PHE A 619 22.93 41.17 12.54
N GLY A 620 22.97 40.91 11.22
CA GLY A 620 23.92 39.97 10.61
C GLY A 620 25.37 40.32 10.96
N LYS A 621 25.74 41.62 10.86
CA LYS A 621 27.08 42.09 11.22
C LYS A 621 27.42 41.93 12.70
N SER A 622 26.45 42.04 13.59
CA SER A 622 26.66 41.82 15.03
C SER A 622 26.97 40.38 15.39
N LEU A 623 26.70 39.45 14.48
CA LEU A 623 27.02 38.01 14.56
C LEU A 623 28.24 37.66 13.69
N ASP A 624 28.98 38.65 13.19
CA ASP A 624 30.12 38.49 12.30
C ASP A 624 29.76 37.80 10.96
N PHE A 625 28.48 37.88 10.53
CA PHE A 625 28.05 37.39 9.24
C PHE A 625 28.27 38.41 8.13
N GLN A 626 28.71 37.94 6.97
CA GLN A 626 28.68 38.69 5.73
C GLN A 626 27.25 38.80 5.21
N VAL A 627 26.74 40.03 5.01
CA VAL A 627 25.35 40.24 4.60
C VAL A 627 25.26 40.48 3.10
N VAL A 628 24.44 39.67 2.41
CA VAL A 628 24.15 39.74 0.98
C VAL A 628 22.72 40.22 0.79
N ALA A 629 22.48 41.25 -0.02
CA ALA A 629 21.15 41.68 -0.42
C ALA A 629 20.82 41.11 -1.80
N GLU A 630 19.70 40.37 -1.88
CA GLU A 630 19.28 39.69 -3.11
C GLU A 630 18.26 40.51 -3.92
N GLY A 631 18.20 40.22 -5.23
CA GLY A 631 17.22 40.84 -6.12
C GLY A 631 17.37 42.34 -6.27
N VAL A 632 18.59 42.85 -6.21
CA VAL A 632 18.90 44.26 -6.48
C VAL A 632 18.82 44.53 -7.97
N GLU A 633 17.87 45.36 -8.41
CA GLU A 633 17.56 45.63 -9.81
C GLU A 633 17.81 47.09 -10.22
N THR A 634 17.77 48.03 -9.25
CA THR A 634 17.86 49.45 -9.56
C THR A 634 19.03 50.15 -8.85
N ASN A 635 19.52 51.23 -9.45
CA ASN A 635 20.55 52.09 -8.82
C ASN A 635 20.08 52.72 -7.49
N GLU A 636 18.76 52.98 -7.34
CA GLU A 636 18.21 53.53 -6.12
C GLU A 636 18.31 52.51 -4.96
N GLN A 637 18.01 51.23 -5.23
CA GLN A 637 18.20 50.14 -4.25
C GLN A 637 19.67 50.00 -3.88
N LEU A 638 20.57 50.04 -4.87
CA LEU A 638 22.01 49.97 -4.68
C LEU A 638 22.53 51.05 -3.73
N GLU A 639 22.16 52.31 -3.99
CA GLU A 639 22.62 53.45 -3.16
C GLU A 639 22.07 53.37 -1.71
N LEU A 640 20.82 52.95 -1.55
CA LEU A 640 20.24 52.73 -0.21
C LEU A 640 20.99 51.61 0.55
N LEU A 641 21.29 50.48 -0.10
CA LEU A 641 22.03 49.39 0.52
C LEU A 641 23.47 49.79 0.87
N ARG A 642 24.12 50.59 0.01
CA ARG A 642 25.45 51.15 0.27
C ARG A 642 25.40 52.10 1.50
N ALA A 643 24.39 52.95 1.60
CA ALA A 643 24.20 53.84 2.76
C ALA A 643 23.88 53.07 4.06
N MET A 644 23.37 51.87 3.97
CA MET A 644 23.12 50.96 5.10
C MET A 644 24.32 50.11 5.47
N ASP A 645 25.46 50.24 4.75
CA ASP A 645 26.69 49.45 4.93
C ASP A 645 26.45 47.94 4.71
N CYS A 646 25.65 47.58 3.71
CA CYS A 646 25.55 46.19 3.26
C CYS A 646 26.87 45.71 2.65
N ASP A 647 27.24 44.43 2.84
CA ASP A 647 28.54 43.94 2.41
C ASP A 647 28.54 43.54 0.93
N MET A 648 27.52 42.80 0.48
CA MET A 648 27.41 42.28 -0.88
C MET A 648 26.01 42.47 -1.43
N ILE A 649 25.92 42.48 -2.75
CA ILE A 649 24.66 42.48 -3.50
C ILE A 649 24.65 41.42 -4.59
N GLN A 650 23.45 40.92 -4.88
CA GLN A 650 23.15 40.04 -5.99
C GLN A 650 21.85 40.50 -6.65
N GLY A 651 21.78 40.45 -7.98
CA GLY A 651 20.56 40.80 -8.71
C GLY A 651 20.84 41.18 -10.16
N PHE A 652 19.82 41.63 -10.86
CA PHE A 652 19.99 42.01 -12.27
C PHE A 652 20.90 43.21 -12.49
N ILE A 653 21.08 44.02 -11.51
CA ILE A 653 22.05 45.14 -11.58
C ILE A 653 23.50 44.65 -11.61
N THR A 654 23.79 43.51 -10.99
CA THR A 654 25.12 42.88 -10.99
C THR A 654 25.31 41.89 -12.13
N GLY A 655 24.23 41.40 -12.76
CA GLY A 655 24.20 40.45 -13.86
C GLY A 655 23.08 39.43 -13.76
N HIS A 656 22.58 39.02 -14.88
CA HIS A 656 21.69 37.84 -14.94
C HIS A 656 22.49 36.54 -14.74
N PRO A 657 21.86 35.44 -14.31
CA PRO A 657 22.51 34.15 -14.39
C PRO A 657 23.01 33.87 -15.81
N MET A 658 24.29 33.52 -15.97
CA MET A 658 24.97 33.39 -17.24
C MET A 658 25.90 32.16 -17.26
N GLU A 659 26.31 31.68 -18.42
CA GLU A 659 27.31 30.64 -18.55
C GLU A 659 28.67 31.06 -18.00
N ALA A 660 29.50 30.12 -17.54
CA ALA A 660 30.83 30.39 -17.02
C ALA A 660 31.70 31.20 -17.99
N LYS A 661 31.66 30.89 -19.30
CA LYS A 661 32.39 31.65 -20.32
C LYS A 661 31.93 33.09 -20.51
N GLU A 662 30.67 33.38 -20.26
CA GLU A 662 30.09 34.71 -20.32
C GLU A 662 30.48 35.53 -19.07
N LEU A 663 30.42 34.88 -17.91
CA LEU A 663 30.89 35.45 -16.66
C LEU A 663 32.37 35.86 -16.75
N GLU A 664 33.24 35.03 -17.31
CA GLU A 664 34.67 35.36 -17.51
C GLU A 664 34.89 36.61 -18.36
N LYS A 665 34.09 36.79 -19.41
CA LYS A 665 34.15 38.01 -20.22
C LYS A 665 33.62 39.23 -19.49
N TRP A 666 32.66 39.04 -18.58
CA TRP A 666 32.07 40.07 -17.76
C TRP A 666 33.04 40.51 -16.64
N LEU A 667 33.92 39.62 -16.15
CA LEU A 667 34.92 39.89 -15.12
C LEU A 667 36.14 40.66 -15.66
N ASN A 668 36.46 40.54 -16.98
CA ASN A 668 37.56 41.24 -17.67
C ASN A 668 37.09 42.60 -18.21
#